data_b447f0762d9e094ce1410fd22420fb98
#
_entry.id   b447f0762d9e094ce1410fd22420fb98
#
_cell.length_a   1.000
_cell.length_b   1.000
_cell.length_c   1.000
_cell.angle_alpha   90.00
_cell.angle_beta   90.00
_cell.angle_gamma   90.00
#
_symmetry.space_group_name_H-M   'P 1'
#
loop_
_entity.id
_entity.type
_entity.pdbx_description
1 polymer ?
#
loop_
_entity_poly.entity_id
_entity_poly.type
_entity_poly.pdbx_seq_one_letter_code
_entity_poly.pdbx_strand_id
1 'polypeptide(L)'
;GNYAQTGHFGGPLAYTPFNVAMHLVGPERGGLAYDYRRPKHPFGDKFMMAAGHSVPTCYALYMVLGQALERKFKLSGDKRYQVDPHVAILPVDALGFRRGAGALKTLLQDNGLADHPLFEQAKARGIKALSGHAESIDVTNDTNGGPSGVGIATAAGKAAFWDMAGAKDAPKVMALEGEFAMTEGHAQELKTQALALKVGKRLRVILSDNNAGIDDVLLGGVIDRKFTGYNLVEQWTSYGWNVLTVEDGNDYGQVVAMLEQMEAIDPSDRRPVIAIAKTTKGYWPAASNGQLTPTVKQIVSYQSHPYGYKMNSDYFVALASTFEARYGITFDGIRNGAVTNERERLIQFKTNIDKVMSVFEQNGLGDWAAERLVSLGDAIKDDRDVHFAKGSDPFLDERLSPAKLPREPLKVSVTNRLSGANKEVSIALFRKPGEAAGGRRAISEIIKWMNYVTDNRFVTLAADLSESINVEHGSLWGHYDPETNPLGTRVKAAIQEAGNVASAIGLVSQSASVDPAAFKGVWALSGTYGAFTPLMYTPARVWSQQSQDSRFRMGVLHILVGHSGPETAADGRTHFGIFAPQVWRLFPRGQVIHLNFWDYNDVAPGYFAAAQVAARDPKVGIIIIEVARPDNAVADRSNFADKDPLAAAKGLYVIRDFAPGKPKHGTVIAQGASSTVNLVKILPRLEQAGIN
;
A
#
# COMPACT_ATOMS: atom_id res chain seq x y z
N GLY A 1 0.97 -18.36 17.01
CA GLY A 1 2.24 -18.04 17.69
C GLY A 1 2.77 -19.18 18.53
N ASN A 2 1.93 -19.74 19.38
CA ASN A 2 2.32 -20.81 20.29
C ASN A 2 2.85 -22.04 19.55
N TYR A 3 2.13 -22.54 18.54
CA TYR A 3 2.56 -23.63 17.69
C TYR A 3 3.83 -23.29 16.89
N ALA A 4 3.87 -22.14 16.26
CA ALA A 4 5.00 -21.67 15.47
C ALA A 4 6.23 -21.36 16.36
N GLN A 5 6.05 -21.19 17.66
CA GLN A 5 7.08 -20.82 18.65
C GLN A 5 7.86 -19.55 18.27
N THR A 6 7.22 -18.68 17.51
CA THR A 6 7.77 -17.40 17.02
C THR A 6 6.63 -16.41 16.76
N GLY A 7 6.94 -15.15 16.69
CA GLY A 7 6.02 -14.07 16.38
C GLY A 7 5.98 -13.00 17.47
N HIS A 8 5.11 -12.04 17.25
CA HIS A 8 4.84 -10.95 18.18
C HIS A 8 3.53 -11.24 18.89
N PHE A 9 3.47 -11.04 20.20
CA PHE A 9 2.28 -11.32 21.00
C PHE A 9 1.77 -10.10 21.77
N GLY A 10 2.67 -9.36 22.38
CA GLY A 10 2.29 -8.22 23.24
C GLY A 10 1.51 -7.15 22.49
N GLY A 11 1.99 -6.73 21.33
CA GLY A 11 1.30 -5.79 20.45
C GLY A 11 -0.08 -6.33 20.03
N PRO A 12 -0.17 -7.50 19.38
CA PRO A 12 -1.46 -8.08 18.96
C PRO A 12 -2.52 -8.11 20.03
N LEU A 13 -2.17 -8.43 21.29
CA LEU A 13 -3.11 -8.42 22.41
C LEU A 13 -3.62 -7.01 22.72
N ALA A 14 -2.75 -5.99 22.69
CA ALA A 14 -3.15 -4.60 22.91
C ALA A 14 -4.08 -4.05 21.80
N TYR A 15 -3.93 -4.51 20.55
CA TYR A 15 -4.76 -4.09 19.43
C TYR A 15 -6.11 -4.82 19.32
N THR A 16 -6.31 -5.89 20.09
CA THR A 16 -7.49 -6.73 19.94
C THR A 16 -8.81 -5.97 20.15
N PRO A 17 -8.98 -5.08 21.16
CA PRO A 17 -10.22 -4.33 21.33
C PRO A 17 -10.55 -3.45 20.11
N PHE A 18 -9.59 -2.75 19.54
CA PHE A 18 -9.79 -1.93 18.35
C PHE A 18 -10.23 -2.77 17.16
N ASN A 19 -9.49 -3.86 16.90
CA ASN A 19 -9.75 -4.73 15.77
C ASN A 19 -11.15 -5.36 15.82
N VAL A 20 -11.55 -5.87 16.97
CA VAL A 20 -12.88 -6.47 17.20
C VAL A 20 -13.98 -5.42 17.05
N ALA A 21 -13.84 -4.27 17.72
CA ALA A 21 -14.85 -3.21 17.68
C ALA A 21 -15.02 -2.67 16.24
N MET A 22 -13.92 -2.34 15.55
CA MET A 22 -13.96 -1.84 14.18
C MET A 22 -14.72 -2.75 13.24
N HIS A 23 -14.57 -4.08 13.35
CA HIS A 23 -15.18 -5.05 12.44
C HIS A 23 -16.63 -5.41 12.80
N LEU A 24 -17.07 -5.21 14.05
CA LEU A 24 -18.36 -5.75 14.52
C LEU A 24 -19.39 -4.69 14.91
N VAL A 25 -18.98 -3.47 15.32
CA VAL A 25 -19.96 -2.46 15.74
C VAL A 25 -20.74 -1.83 14.58
N GLY A 26 -20.17 -1.85 13.36
CA GLY A 26 -20.78 -1.32 12.16
C GLY A 26 -20.62 0.17 11.92
N PRO A 27 -20.87 0.64 10.68
CA PRO A 27 -20.61 2.03 10.29
C PRO A 27 -21.48 3.03 11.03
N GLU A 28 -22.67 2.66 11.49
CA GLU A 28 -23.60 3.49 12.28
C GLU A 28 -23.03 3.90 13.64
N ARG A 29 -22.05 3.15 14.12
CA ARG A 29 -21.32 3.43 15.37
C ARG A 29 -19.83 3.72 15.10
N GLY A 30 -19.48 4.12 13.89
CA GLY A 30 -18.12 4.48 13.51
C GLY A 30 -17.21 3.31 13.16
N GLY A 31 -17.68 2.07 13.20
CA GLY A 31 -16.97 0.88 12.72
C GLY A 31 -16.93 0.79 11.20
N LEU A 32 -16.44 -0.32 10.69
CA LEU A 32 -16.25 -0.54 9.26
C LEU A 32 -17.55 -0.97 8.56
N ALA A 33 -17.81 -0.40 7.38
CA ALA A 33 -18.66 -1.00 6.36
C ALA A 33 -17.84 -2.09 5.65
N TYR A 34 -17.96 -3.33 6.11
CA TYR A 34 -17.04 -4.40 5.73
C TYR A 34 -17.81 -5.69 5.39
N ASP A 35 -17.46 -6.32 4.28
CA ASP A 35 -18.00 -7.64 3.92
C ASP A 35 -16.88 -8.68 3.98
N TYR A 36 -16.90 -9.53 5.01
CA TYR A 36 -15.93 -10.62 5.17
C TYR A 36 -15.95 -11.61 3.99
N ARG A 37 -17.07 -11.75 3.30
CA ARG A 37 -17.22 -12.63 2.12
C ARG A 37 -16.55 -12.03 0.89
N ARG A 38 -16.47 -10.66 0.83
CA ARG A 38 -15.89 -9.86 -0.25
C ARG A 38 -14.98 -8.77 0.33
N PRO A 39 -13.90 -9.13 1.04
CA PRO A 39 -13.11 -8.19 1.85
C PRO A 39 -12.40 -7.10 1.04
N LYS A 40 -12.21 -7.31 -0.27
CA LYS A 40 -11.67 -6.30 -1.20
C LYS A 40 -12.75 -5.59 -2.00
N HIS A 41 -14.00 -5.61 -1.51
CA HIS A 41 -15.08 -4.88 -2.17
C HIS A 41 -14.70 -3.40 -2.34
N PRO A 42 -14.80 -2.83 -3.57
CA PRO A 42 -14.32 -1.46 -3.84
C PRO A 42 -14.99 -0.43 -2.95
N PHE A 43 -16.29 -0.58 -2.69
CA PHE A 43 -17.09 0.34 -1.90
C PHE A 43 -17.18 0.00 -0.41
N GLY A 44 -16.49 -1.04 0.05
CA GLY A 44 -16.28 -1.31 1.47
C GLY A 44 -15.19 -0.40 2.05
N ASP A 45 -15.26 -0.15 3.36
CA ASP A 45 -14.23 0.60 4.06
C ASP A 45 -12.86 -0.10 3.99
N LYS A 46 -11.79 0.67 4.05
CA LYS A 46 -10.42 0.18 3.95
C LYS A 46 -9.83 0.03 5.35
N PHE A 47 -9.40 -1.18 5.66
CA PHE A 47 -8.74 -1.49 6.91
C PHE A 47 -7.22 -1.63 6.71
N MET A 48 -6.44 -0.95 7.55
CA MET A 48 -4.98 -0.97 7.50
C MET A 48 -4.42 -1.36 8.87
N MET A 49 -3.94 -2.58 9.02
CA MET A 49 -3.06 -2.97 10.12
C MET A 49 -1.65 -2.48 9.77
N ALA A 50 -1.40 -1.18 9.94
CA ALA A 50 -0.12 -0.56 9.59
C ALA A 50 0.99 -1.02 10.55
N ALA A 51 0.66 -1.25 11.82
CA ALA A 51 1.51 -1.99 12.76
C ALA A 51 1.60 -3.47 12.34
N GLY A 52 2.27 -3.74 11.23
CA GLY A 52 2.20 -5.03 10.53
C GLY A 52 2.52 -6.25 11.38
N HIS A 53 3.43 -6.13 12.34
CA HIS A 53 3.76 -7.20 13.29
C HIS A 53 2.59 -7.60 14.21
N SER A 54 1.55 -6.76 14.30
CA SER A 54 0.34 -7.02 15.09
C SER A 54 -0.75 -7.78 14.31
N VAL A 55 -0.49 -8.22 13.08
CA VAL A 55 -1.43 -9.01 12.27
C VAL A 55 -1.99 -10.27 12.95
N PRO A 56 -1.34 -10.92 13.93
CA PRO A 56 -1.95 -12.07 14.60
C PRO A 56 -3.31 -11.78 15.26
N THR A 57 -3.58 -10.54 15.68
CA THR A 57 -4.93 -10.18 16.16
C THR A 57 -5.98 -10.24 15.05
N CYS A 58 -5.59 -9.86 13.81
CA CYS A 58 -6.47 -9.95 12.64
C CYS A 58 -6.76 -11.41 12.31
N TYR A 59 -5.74 -12.26 12.21
CA TYR A 59 -5.92 -13.68 11.93
C TYR A 59 -6.78 -14.36 12.98
N ALA A 60 -6.57 -14.07 14.26
CA ALA A 60 -7.39 -14.62 15.35
C ALA A 60 -8.88 -14.26 15.18
N LEU A 61 -9.16 -12.97 14.94
CA LEU A 61 -10.54 -12.53 14.67
C LEU A 61 -11.13 -13.23 13.44
N TYR A 62 -10.38 -13.25 12.33
CA TYR A 62 -10.88 -13.83 11.08
C TYR A 62 -11.10 -15.34 11.14
N MET A 63 -10.32 -16.06 11.97
CA MET A 63 -10.58 -17.47 12.25
C MET A 63 -11.91 -17.70 12.96
N VAL A 64 -12.23 -16.86 13.96
CA VAL A 64 -13.52 -16.91 14.65
C VAL A 64 -14.65 -16.58 13.69
N LEU A 65 -14.53 -15.50 12.92
CA LEU A 65 -15.56 -15.05 11.98
C LEU A 65 -15.76 -16.02 10.82
N GLY A 66 -14.65 -16.53 10.25
CA GLY A 66 -14.68 -17.53 9.18
C GLY A 66 -15.33 -18.85 9.63
N GLN A 67 -14.98 -19.32 10.82
CA GLN A 67 -15.60 -20.51 11.41
C GLN A 67 -17.10 -20.30 11.68
N ALA A 68 -17.49 -19.14 12.16
CA ALA A 68 -18.89 -18.81 12.41
C ALA A 68 -19.73 -18.87 11.12
N LEU A 69 -19.23 -18.27 10.04
CA LEU A 69 -19.89 -18.28 8.73
C LEU A 69 -19.95 -19.70 8.15
N GLU A 70 -18.84 -20.45 8.17
CA GLU A 70 -18.80 -21.81 7.66
C GLU A 70 -19.78 -22.73 8.40
N ARG A 71 -19.81 -22.65 9.73
CA ARG A 71 -20.74 -23.42 10.57
C ARG A 71 -22.20 -23.07 10.25
N LYS A 72 -22.52 -21.78 10.18
CA LYS A 72 -23.88 -21.30 9.87
C LYS A 72 -24.32 -21.76 8.48
N PHE A 73 -23.44 -21.73 7.49
CA PHE A 73 -23.68 -22.23 6.15
C PHE A 73 -23.97 -23.76 6.16
N LYS A 74 -23.13 -24.53 6.85
CA LYS A 74 -23.31 -26.00 6.95
C LYS A 74 -24.64 -26.40 7.61
N LEU A 75 -25.08 -25.63 8.61
CA LEU A 75 -26.32 -25.92 9.34
C LEU A 75 -27.58 -25.45 8.59
N SER A 76 -27.53 -24.32 7.89
CA SER A 76 -28.71 -23.72 7.27
C SER A 76 -28.83 -24.00 5.78
N GLY A 77 -27.74 -24.30 5.09
CA GLY A 77 -27.65 -24.31 3.63
C GLY A 77 -27.81 -22.94 2.97
N ASP A 78 -27.93 -21.87 3.75
CA ASP A 78 -28.15 -20.52 3.25
C ASP A 78 -26.84 -19.92 2.68
N LYS A 79 -26.85 -19.71 1.36
CA LYS A 79 -25.70 -19.20 0.61
C LYS A 79 -25.22 -17.81 1.05
N ARG A 80 -26.01 -17.04 1.78
CA ARG A 80 -25.57 -15.75 2.33
C ARG A 80 -24.40 -15.91 3.31
N TYR A 81 -24.27 -17.07 3.95
CA TYR A 81 -23.17 -17.39 4.86
C TYR A 81 -21.99 -18.06 4.17
N GLN A 82 -22.10 -18.37 2.88
CA GLN A 82 -21.04 -19.03 2.15
C GLN A 82 -19.87 -18.05 1.91
N VAL A 83 -18.67 -18.47 2.25
CA VAL A 83 -17.41 -17.74 1.97
C VAL A 83 -16.58 -18.58 1.01
N ASP A 84 -15.98 -17.93 0.01
CA ASP A 84 -15.00 -18.60 -0.84
C ASP A 84 -13.90 -19.22 0.02
N PRO A 85 -13.59 -20.51 -0.12
CA PRO A 85 -12.50 -21.17 0.60
C PRO A 85 -11.14 -20.47 0.44
N HIS A 86 -10.92 -19.78 -0.70
CA HIS A 86 -9.72 -18.98 -0.93
C HIS A 86 -9.71 -17.67 -0.13
N VAL A 87 -10.87 -17.18 0.31
CA VAL A 87 -11.00 -15.98 1.14
C VAL A 87 -10.96 -16.35 2.61
N ALA A 88 -11.74 -17.34 3.04
CA ALA A 88 -11.90 -17.70 4.44
C ALA A 88 -10.57 -18.03 5.13
N ILE A 89 -10.32 -17.42 6.29
CA ILE A 89 -9.28 -17.82 7.24
C ILE A 89 -9.97 -18.63 8.34
N LEU A 90 -9.51 -19.86 8.55
CA LEU A 90 -10.13 -20.81 9.46
C LEU A 90 -9.14 -21.22 10.56
N PRO A 91 -9.61 -21.76 11.71
CA PRO A 91 -8.74 -22.12 12.83
C PRO A 91 -7.56 -23.02 12.47
N VAL A 92 -7.72 -23.91 11.50
CA VAL A 92 -6.64 -24.77 11.01
C VAL A 92 -5.50 -23.99 10.34
N ASP A 93 -5.77 -22.81 9.79
CA ASP A 93 -4.77 -21.97 9.13
C ASP A 93 -3.77 -21.36 10.12
N ALA A 94 -4.07 -21.37 11.43
CA ALA A 94 -3.09 -20.99 12.44
C ALA A 94 -1.81 -21.84 12.39
N LEU A 95 -1.87 -23.07 11.87
CA LEU A 95 -0.72 -23.91 11.59
C LEU A 95 0.20 -23.33 10.51
N GLY A 96 -0.35 -22.49 9.63
CA GLY A 96 0.39 -21.83 8.55
C GLY A 96 1.07 -20.53 8.94
N PHE A 97 0.92 -20.06 10.18
CA PHE A 97 1.52 -18.80 10.62
C PHE A 97 3.05 -18.86 10.55
N ARG A 98 3.64 -17.92 9.80
CA ARG A 98 5.07 -17.82 9.50
C ARG A 98 5.67 -19.07 8.83
N ARG A 99 4.86 -19.77 8.05
CA ARG A 99 5.31 -20.93 7.25
C ARG A 99 5.10 -20.65 5.77
N GLY A 100 6.05 -21.08 4.96
CA GLY A 100 5.94 -20.98 3.50
C GLY A 100 4.92 -21.97 2.94
N ALA A 101 4.21 -21.58 1.89
CA ALA A 101 3.17 -22.40 1.26
C ALA A 101 3.69 -23.79 0.82
N GLY A 102 4.96 -23.89 0.38
CA GLY A 102 5.58 -25.17 0.01
C GLY A 102 5.62 -26.18 1.16
N ALA A 103 6.01 -25.71 2.36
CA ALA A 103 6.08 -26.58 3.54
C ALA A 103 4.68 -27.03 4.06
N LEU A 104 3.64 -26.26 3.74
CA LEU A 104 2.28 -26.58 4.18
C LEU A 104 1.62 -27.64 3.31
N LYS A 105 2.04 -27.80 2.06
CA LYS A 105 1.45 -28.78 1.12
C LYS A 105 1.60 -30.21 1.62
N THR A 106 2.70 -30.55 2.24
CA THR A 106 3.04 -31.88 2.70
C THR A 106 2.94 -32.05 4.22
N LEU A 107 2.72 -30.94 4.98
CA LEU A 107 2.75 -30.94 6.43
C LEU A 107 1.97 -32.07 7.09
N LEU A 108 0.71 -32.28 6.70
CA LEU A 108 -0.12 -33.34 7.27
C LEU A 108 0.28 -34.75 6.78
N GLN A 109 0.68 -34.84 5.50
CA GLN A 109 1.12 -36.10 4.90
C GLN A 109 2.43 -36.58 5.55
N ASP A 110 3.41 -35.72 5.69
CA ASP A 110 4.71 -36.04 6.28
C ASP A 110 4.60 -36.49 7.75
N ASN A 111 3.52 -36.07 8.42
CA ASN A 111 3.23 -36.42 9.80
C ASN A 111 2.15 -37.53 9.94
N GLY A 112 1.72 -38.17 8.84
CA GLY A 112 0.72 -39.22 8.86
C GLY A 112 -0.67 -38.75 9.35
N LEU A 113 -1.03 -37.48 9.07
CA LEU A 113 -2.26 -36.84 9.52
C LEU A 113 -3.21 -36.47 8.38
N ALA A 114 -2.87 -36.81 7.13
CA ALA A 114 -3.65 -36.42 5.95
C ALA A 114 -5.12 -36.88 6.00
N ASP A 115 -5.39 -38.06 6.57
CA ASP A 115 -6.73 -38.63 6.72
C ASP A 115 -7.22 -38.57 8.18
N HIS A 116 -6.54 -37.89 9.07
CA HIS A 116 -6.92 -37.77 10.46
C HIS A 116 -8.18 -36.90 10.64
N PRO A 117 -9.23 -37.31 11.36
CA PRO A 117 -10.50 -36.57 11.47
C PRO A 117 -10.36 -35.14 11.96
N LEU A 118 -9.40 -34.82 12.83
CA LEU A 118 -9.13 -33.48 13.30
C LEU A 118 -8.78 -32.50 12.18
N PHE A 119 -8.29 -32.97 11.03
CA PHE A 119 -7.82 -32.17 9.93
C PHE A 119 -8.70 -32.26 8.68
N GLU A 120 -9.94 -32.73 8.79
CA GLU A 120 -10.88 -32.86 7.67
C GLU A 120 -11.04 -31.54 6.90
N GLN A 121 -11.09 -30.40 7.61
CA GLN A 121 -11.16 -29.07 7.01
C GLN A 121 -9.93 -28.76 6.15
N ALA A 122 -8.73 -29.14 6.60
CA ALA A 122 -7.50 -28.95 5.84
C ALA A 122 -7.40 -29.91 4.64
N LYS A 123 -7.98 -31.12 4.75
CA LYS A 123 -8.04 -32.06 3.63
C LYS A 123 -8.82 -31.50 2.44
N ALA A 124 -9.92 -30.81 2.70
CA ALA A 124 -10.79 -30.25 1.65
C ALA A 124 -10.16 -29.04 0.92
N ARG A 125 -9.36 -28.20 1.59
CA ARG A 125 -8.91 -26.91 1.03
C ARG A 125 -7.43 -26.58 1.23
N GLY A 126 -6.69 -27.41 1.92
CA GLY A 126 -5.33 -27.14 2.36
C GLY A 126 -5.25 -26.22 3.59
N ILE A 127 -4.03 -25.92 4.00
CA ILE A 127 -3.71 -24.95 5.07
C ILE A 127 -3.14 -23.70 4.40
N LYS A 128 -3.66 -22.52 4.75
CA LYS A 128 -3.15 -21.25 4.23
C LYS A 128 -1.84 -20.87 4.91
N ALA A 129 -0.91 -20.36 4.12
CA ALA A 129 0.24 -19.64 4.64
C ALA A 129 -0.24 -18.27 5.16
N LEU A 130 0.12 -17.96 6.39
CA LEU A 130 -0.19 -16.68 7.04
C LEU A 130 1.11 -15.95 7.34
N SER A 131 1.27 -14.76 6.78
CA SER A 131 2.45 -13.92 6.95
C SER A 131 2.66 -13.49 8.40
N GLY A 132 3.90 -13.28 8.79
CA GLY A 132 4.24 -12.76 10.12
C GLY A 132 3.99 -11.25 10.28
N HIS A 133 3.75 -10.55 9.19
CA HIS A 133 3.39 -9.14 9.11
C HIS A 133 2.19 -8.97 8.19
N ALA A 134 1.42 -7.92 8.41
CA ALA A 134 0.26 -7.63 7.61
C ALA A 134 0.63 -7.37 6.14
N GLU A 135 -0.02 -8.06 5.23
CA GLU A 135 0.18 -7.90 3.80
C GLU A 135 -1.18 -7.74 3.09
N SER A 136 -1.19 -7.02 2.00
CA SER A 136 -2.40 -6.78 1.21
C SER A 136 -2.91 -8.05 0.49
N ILE A 137 -2.07 -9.07 0.37
CA ILE A 137 -2.47 -10.39 -0.09
C ILE A 137 -3.38 -11.10 0.92
N ASP A 138 -3.21 -10.79 2.20
CA ASP A 138 -4.15 -11.20 3.25
C ASP A 138 -5.46 -10.48 3.01
N VAL A 139 -6.52 -11.25 2.85
CA VAL A 139 -7.80 -10.79 2.30
C VAL A 139 -8.40 -9.56 2.98
N THR A 140 -7.97 -9.24 4.16
CA THR A 140 -8.60 -8.24 5.03
C THR A 140 -7.75 -7.01 5.29
N ASN A 141 -6.52 -6.95 4.78
CA ASN A 141 -5.65 -5.80 4.98
C ASN A 141 -5.41 -5.04 3.67
N ASP A 142 -5.43 -3.71 3.72
CA ASP A 142 -5.28 -2.84 2.55
C ASP A 142 -3.89 -2.23 2.41
N THR A 143 -2.91 -2.71 3.17
CA THR A 143 -1.51 -2.26 3.08
C THR A 143 -0.53 -3.38 3.41
N ASN A 144 0.71 -3.24 2.96
CA ASN A 144 1.82 -4.04 3.45
C ASN A 144 2.50 -3.28 4.60
N GLY A 145 2.56 -3.91 5.78
CA GLY A 145 3.02 -3.32 7.03
C GLY A 145 4.37 -3.89 7.53
N GLY A 146 5.31 -4.23 6.64
CA GLY A 146 6.60 -4.76 7.05
C GLY A 146 7.46 -3.72 7.79
N PRO A 147 7.93 -2.66 7.13
CA PRO A 147 8.63 -1.56 7.78
C PRO A 147 7.64 -0.70 8.58
N SER A 148 7.93 -0.49 9.88
CA SER A 148 7.12 0.37 10.76
C SER A 148 6.98 1.78 10.19
N GLY A 149 5.79 2.37 10.29
CA GLY A 149 5.49 3.73 9.83
C GLY A 149 5.34 3.91 8.32
N VAL A 150 5.80 2.96 7.48
CA VAL A 150 5.74 3.09 6.01
C VAL A 150 4.32 2.79 5.49
N GLY A 151 3.69 1.75 6.00
CA GLY A 151 2.33 1.36 5.59
C GLY A 151 1.31 2.46 5.82
N ILE A 152 1.34 3.08 7.00
CA ILE A 152 0.40 4.14 7.37
C ILE A 152 0.53 5.40 6.51
N ALA A 153 1.72 5.70 6.02
CA ALA A 153 1.96 6.85 5.16
C ALA A 153 1.11 6.82 3.86
N THR A 154 0.65 5.65 3.42
CA THR A 154 -0.20 5.51 2.22
C THR A 154 -1.67 5.87 2.47
N ALA A 155 -2.08 6.01 3.73
CA ALA A 155 -3.49 6.18 4.11
C ALA A 155 -4.13 7.46 3.56
N ALA A 156 -3.37 8.57 3.51
CA ALA A 156 -3.86 9.84 2.98
C ALA A 156 -4.27 9.72 1.50
N GLY A 157 -3.43 9.11 0.67
CA GLY A 157 -3.75 8.88 -0.74
C GLY A 157 -4.94 7.94 -0.95
N LYS A 158 -5.07 6.89 -0.12
CA LYS A 158 -6.24 5.99 -0.17
C LYS A 158 -7.54 6.73 0.11
N ALA A 159 -7.53 7.63 1.10
CA ALA A 159 -8.70 8.44 1.43
C ALA A 159 -9.00 9.48 0.34
N ALA A 160 -7.99 10.15 -0.19
CA ALA A 160 -8.13 11.16 -1.25
C ALA A 160 -8.68 10.59 -2.57
N PHE A 161 -8.38 9.33 -2.89
CA PHE A 161 -8.90 8.67 -4.09
C PHE A 161 -10.42 8.79 -4.22
N TRP A 162 -11.15 8.62 -3.13
CA TRP A 162 -12.60 8.62 -3.15
C TRP A 162 -13.19 10.03 -3.32
N ASP A 163 -12.51 11.07 -2.82
CA ASP A 163 -12.88 12.45 -3.12
C ASP A 163 -12.66 12.76 -4.61
N MET A 164 -11.53 12.35 -5.18
CA MET A 164 -11.24 12.49 -6.61
C MET A 164 -12.22 11.72 -7.49
N ALA A 165 -12.68 10.56 -7.03
CA ALA A 165 -13.68 9.76 -7.70
C ALA A 165 -15.09 10.37 -7.66
N GLY A 166 -15.30 11.42 -6.87
CA GLY A 166 -16.57 12.10 -6.70
C GLY A 166 -17.57 11.36 -5.80
N ALA A 167 -17.06 10.55 -4.89
CA ALA A 167 -17.89 9.79 -3.96
C ALA A 167 -18.32 10.67 -2.78
N LYS A 168 -19.63 10.88 -2.61
CA LYS A 168 -20.18 11.61 -1.45
C LYS A 168 -20.07 10.78 -0.17
N ASP A 169 -20.61 9.57 -0.19
CA ASP A 169 -20.59 8.61 0.92
C ASP A 169 -19.50 7.56 0.67
N ALA A 170 -18.27 8.01 0.63
CA ALA A 170 -17.17 7.18 0.23
C ALA A 170 -16.68 6.27 1.35
N PRO A 171 -15.99 5.19 0.99
CA PRO A 171 -15.29 4.37 1.96
C PRO A 171 -14.36 5.17 2.87
N LYS A 172 -14.38 4.82 4.16
CA LYS A 172 -13.42 5.31 5.14
C LYS A 172 -12.11 4.51 5.00
N VAL A 173 -11.03 5.13 5.43
CA VAL A 173 -9.74 4.48 5.63
C VAL A 173 -9.45 4.49 7.12
N MET A 174 -9.40 3.31 7.73
CA MET A 174 -9.15 3.14 9.16
C MET A 174 -7.81 2.42 9.35
N ALA A 175 -6.85 3.09 9.98
CA ALA A 175 -5.50 2.59 10.16
C ALA A 175 -5.18 2.40 11.64
N LEU A 176 -4.62 1.24 11.99
CA LEU A 176 -4.07 0.93 13.31
C LEU A 176 -2.55 1.01 13.27
N GLU A 177 -1.95 1.80 14.16
CA GLU A 177 -0.48 1.93 14.28
C GLU A 177 -0.07 2.01 15.75
N GLY A 178 1.22 1.90 16.02
CA GLY A 178 1.83 2.01 17.34
C GLY A 178 2.61 3.33 17.52
N GLU A 179 2.73 3.77 18.76
CA GLU A 179 3.42 5.03 19.09
C GLU A 179 4.92 5.00 18.72
N PHE A 180 5.58 3.83 18.79
CA PHE A 180 6.97 3.74 18.38
C PHE A 180 7.16 3.98 16.87
N ALA A 181 6.19 3.61 16.04
CA ALA A 181 6.22 3.90 14.61
C ALA A 181 6.17 5.40 14.32
N MET A 182 5.72 6.21 15.27
CA MET A 182 5.71 7.67 15.14
C MET A 182 7.12 8.29 15.22
N THR A 183 8.14 7.52 15.54
CA THR A 183 9.54 7.97 15.43
C THR A 183 10.08 7.84 14.00
N GLU A 184 9.38 7.13 13.12
CA GLU A 184 9.72 6.96 11.71
C GLU A 184 9.36 8.20 10.88
N GLY A 185 10.28 8.63 10.01
CA GLY A 185 10.08 9.80 9.16
C GLY A 185 8.86 9.70 8.24
N HIS A 186 8.59 8.51 7.70
CA HIS A 186 7.43 8.26 6.84
C HIS A 186 6.10 8.51 7.56
N ALA A 187 5.98 8.07 8.82
CA ALA A 187 4.81 8.32 9.65
C ALA A 187 4.67 9.82 10.01
N GLN A 188 5.79 10.52 10.17
CA GLN A 188 5.78 11.97 10.43
C GLN A 188 5.24 12.76 9.21
N GLU A 189 5.63 12.35 8.00
CA GLU A 189 5.19 13.01 6.76
C GLU A 189 3.69 12.84 6.50
N LEU A 190 3.04 11.79 7.01
CA LEU A 190 1.59 11.62 6.93
C LEU A 190 0.82 12.82 7.51
N LYS A 191 1.36 13.47 8.56
CA LYS A 191 0.71 14.61 9.22
C LYS A 191 0.38 15.73 8.24
N THR A 192 1.33 16.08 7.38
CA THR A 192 1.16 17.13 6.39
C THR A 192 0.48 16.64 5.11
N GLN A 193 0.73 15.41 4.68
CA GLN A 193 0.12 14.84 3.48
C GLN A 193 -1.41 14.75 3.58
N ALA A 194 -1.92 14.29 4.71
CA ALA A 194 -3.36 14.19 4.92
C ALA A 194 -4.07 15.55 4.93
N LEU A 195 -3.41 16.59 5.45
CA LEU A 195 -3.90 17.97 5.42
C LEU A 195 -3.82 18.57 4.01
N ALA A 196 -2.72 18.33 3.29
CA ALA A 196 -2.56 18.81 1.92
C ALA A 196 -3.63 18.23 0.98
N LEU A 197 -4.05 17.00 1.22
CA LEU A 197 -5.11 16.30 0.48
C LEU A 197 -6.51 16.60 1.02
N LYS A 198 -6.64 17.29 2.16
CA LYS A 198 -7.92 17.65 2.81
C LYS A 198 -8.87 16.46 2.97
N VAL A 199 -8.36 15.33 3.42
CA VAL A 199 -9.11 14.06 3.43
C VAL A 199 -10.21 14.00 4.49
N GLY A 200 -10.20 14.90 5.48
CA GLY A 200 -11.22 14.96 6.52
C GLY A 200 -11.31 13.68 7.35
N LYS A 201 -12.46 13.48 8.00
CA LYS A 201 -12.75 12.27 8.79
C LYS A 201 -12.82 10.97 7.98
N ARG A 202 -12.62 11.03 6.66
CA ARG A 202 -12.46 9.85 5.83
C ARG A 202 -11.21 9.06 6.21
N LEU A 203 -10.16 9.75 6.64
CA LEU A 203 -8.99 9.14 7.26
C LEU A 203 -9.10 9.14 8.77
N ARG A 204 -9.09 7.97 9.37
CA ARG A 204 -9.13 7.71 10.81
C ARG A 204 -7.93 6.87 11.21
N VAL A 205 -7.09 7.41 12.06
CA VAL A 205 -5.94 6.72 12.63
C VAL A 205 -6.25 6.40 14.09
N ILE A 206 -5.99 5.16 14.50
CA ILE A 206 -6.01 4.77 15.89
C ILE A 206 -4.59 4.37 16.27
N LEU A 207 -4.03 5.10 17.22
CA LEU A 207 -2.69 4.90 17.72
C LEU A 207 -2.76 4.19 19.07
N SER A 208 -2.18 2.99 19.13
CA SER A 208 -2.02 2.27 20.40
C SER A 208 -0.79 2.80 21.11
N ASP A 209 -0.99 3.61 22.14
CA ASP A 209 0.06 4.19 22.97
C ASP A 209 0.27 3.31 24.21
N ASN A 210 1.19 2.37 24.12
CA ASN A 210 1.53 1.48 25.25
C ASN A 210 2.91 1.76 25.85
N ASN A 211 3.59 2.79 25.39
CA ASN A 211 4.94 3.19 25.79
C ASN A 211 5.96 2.04 25.75
N ALA A 212 5.86 1.13 24.78
CA ALA A 212 6.68 -0.06 24.75
C ALA A 212 7.09 -0.49 23.34
N GLY A 213 8.40 -0.45 23.10
CA GLY A 213 9.02 -1.00 21.91
C GLY A 213 9.37 -2.50 22.04
N ILE A 214 10.40 -2.93 21.34
CA ILE A 214 11.00 -4.27 21.46
C ILE A 214 12.08 -4.27 22.53
N ASP A 215 12.95 -3.26 22.49
CA ASP A 215 14.15 -3.19 23.29
C ASP A 215 13.92 -2.43 24.60
N ASP A 216 13.04 -1.42 24.58
CA ASP A 216 12.81 -0.53 25.72
C ASP A 216 11.45 0.17 25.62
N VAL A 217 11.15 1.02 26.61
CA VAL A 217 10.03 1.97 26.59
C VAL A 217 10.39 3.18 25.75
N LEU A 218 9.38 3.86 25.20
CA LEU A 218 9.60 5.07 24.39
C LEU A 218 9.97 6.25 25.29
N LEU A 219 9.05 6.65 26.16
CA LEU A 219 9.26 7.77 27.09
C LEU A 219 9.92 7.30 28.39
N GLY A 220 11.03 7.90 28.75
CA GLY A 220 11.84 7.53 29.89
C GLY A 220 12.84 6.39 29.60
N GLY A 221 12.86 5.90 28.36
CA GLY A 221 13.81 4.93 27.85
C GLY A 221 14.53 5.47 26.61
N VAL A 222 14.02 5.12 25.41
CA VAL A 222 14.60 5.60 24.12
C VAL A 222 14.55 7.13 24.02
N ILE A 223 13.48 7.75 24.49
CA ILE A 223 13.34 9.20 24.58
C ILE A 223 13.24 9.61 26.06
N ASP A 224 14.28 10.28 26.57
CA ASP A 224 14.25 10.81 27.93
C ASP A 224 13.35 12.06 28.00
N ARG A 225 12.17 11.91 28.63
CA ARG A 225 11.19 12.98 28.77
C ARG A 225 11.71 14.19 29.55
N LYS A 226 12.77 14.05 30.32
CA LYS A 226 13.35 15.19 31.07
C LYS A 226 13.96 16.24 30.14
N PHE A 227 14.43 15.81 28.97
CA PHE A 227 15.11 16.65 27.98
C PHE A 227 14.30 16.88 26.71
N THR A 228 13.16 16.23 26.54
CA THR A 228 12.33 16.32 25.36
C THR A 228 10.90 16.70 25.74
N GLY A 229 10.31 17.61 24.97
CA GLY A 229 8.88 17.91 25.03
C GLY A 229 8.02 16.90 24.27
N TYR A 230 8.49 15.65 24.12
CA TYR A 230 7.81 14.65 23.29
C TYR A 230 6.43 14.34 23.86
N ASN A 231 5.39 14.77 23.13
CA ASN A 231 3.99 14.57 23.46
C ASN A 231 3.20 14.35 22.18
N LEU A 232 2.70 13.14 21.99
CA LEU A 232 1.96 12.78 20.77
C LEU A 232 0.70 13.62 20.58
N VAL A 233 -0.05 13.90 21.65
CA VAL A 233 -1.28 14.70 21.55
C VAL A 233 -0.95 16.11 21.06
N GLU A 234 0.04 16.77 21.65
CA GLU A 234 0.49 18.10 21.25
C GLU A 234 1.03 18.10 19.82
N GLN A 235 1.82 17.11 19.43
CA GLN A 235 2.34 16.99 18.08
C GLN A 235 1.23 16.95 17.04
N TRP A 236 0.27 16.06 17.17
CA TRP A 236 -0.82 15.93 16.19
C TRP A 236 -1.76 17.13 16.21
N THR A 237 -2.02 17.70 17.39
CA THR A 237 -2.82 18.92 17.54
C THR A 237 -2.15 20.13 16.87
N SER A 238 -0.83 20.29 17.03
CA SER A 238 -0.08 21.39 16.43
C SER A 238 -0.06 21.34 14.88
N TYR A 239 -0.19 20.16 14.30
CA TYR A 239 -0.38 19.99 12.85
C TYR A 239 -1.83 20.26 12.40
N GLY A 240 -2.77 20.46 13.32
CA GLY A 240 -4.16 20.77 12.98
C GLY A 240 -5.06 19.55 12.75
N TRP A 241 -4.67 18.36 13.21
CA TRP A 241 -5.54 17.19 13.18
C TRP A 241 -6.63 17.26 14.26
N ASN A 242 -7.76 16.61 14.04
CA ASN A 242 -8.71 16.28 15.09
C ASN A 242 -8.12 15.17 15.95
N VAL A 243 -7.79 15.48 17.21
CA VAL A 243 -7.13 14.55 18.13
C VAL A 243 -8.10 14.13 19.22
N LEU A 244 -8.33 12.84 19.35
CA LEU A 244 -9.08 12.22 20.44
C LEU A 244 -8.10 11.51 21.38
N THR A 245 -8.39 11.49 22.66
CA THR A 245 -7.64 10.72 23.67
C THR A 245 -8.53 9.67 24.29
N VAL A 246 -7.99 8.47 24.51
CA VAL A 246 -8.69 7.36 25.16
C VAL A 246 -7.84 6.89 26.33
N GLU A 247 -8.38 6.97 27.53
CA GLU A 247 -7.64 6.68 28.77
C GLU A 247 -7.37 5.18 28.95
N ASP A 248 -8.28 4.32 28.49
CA ASP A 248 -8.10 2.87 28.47
C ASP A 248 -8.56 2.27 27.12
N GLY A 249 -7.62 2.12 26.20
CA GLY A 249 -7.85 1.48 24.91
C GLY A 249 -7.97 -0.06 24.97
N ASN A 250 -7.86 -0.63 26.17
CA ASN A 250 -8.16 -2.04 26.40
C ASN A 250 -9.62 -2.24 26.91
N ASP A 251 -10.33 -1.17 27.24
CA ASP A 251 -11.76 -1.19 27.56
C ASP A 251 -12.61 -1.06 26.28
N TYR A 252 -13.44 -2.06 25.99
CA TYR A 252 -14.29 -2.08 24.79
C TYR A 252 -15.31 -0.93 24.76
N GLY A 253 -15.82 -0.50 25.91
CA GLY A 253 -16.78 0.61 26.00
C GLY A 253 -16.14 1.92 25.57
N GLN A 254 -14.91 2.22 26.03
CA GLN A 254 -14.17 3.41 25.63
C GLN A 254 -13.75 3.35 24.15
N VAL A 255 -13.37 2.17 23.65
CA VAL A 255 -13.04 1.99 22.23
C VAL A 255 -14.26 2.25 21.35
N VAL A 256 -15.43 1.76 21.70
CA VAL A 256 -16.66 2.01 20.94
C VAL A 256 -17.05 3.50 21.01
N ALA A 257 -16.98 4.12 22.19
CA ALA A 257 -17.23 5.54 22.33
C ALA A 257 -16.28 6.41 21.50
N MET A 258 -15.01 6.02 21.40
CA MET A 258 -14.03 6.66 20.49
C MET A 258 -14.46 6.56 19.02
N LEU A 259 -14.90 5.38 18.56
CA LEU A 259 -15.37 5.20 17.18
C LEU A 259 -16.59 6.07 16.89
N GLU A 260 -17.54 6.15 17.83
CA GLU A 260 -18.72 7.02 17.74
C GLU A 260 -18.33 8.50 17.69
N GLN A 261 -17.38 8.94 18.49
CA GLN A 261 -16.84 10.31 18.44
C GLN A 261 -16.20 10.62 17.09
N MET A 262 -15.40 9.69 16.52
CA MET A 262 -14.85 9.85 15.18
C MET A 262 -15.95 9.98 14.11
N GLU A 263 -17.05 9.24 14.23
CA GLU A 263 -18.19 9.32 13.31
C GLU A 263 -18.93 10.64 13.44
N ALA A 264 -19.07 11.16 14.66
CA ALA A 264 -19.81 12.39 14.95
C ALA A 264 -19.11 13.67 14.46
N ILE A 265 -17.84 13.62 14.06
CA ILE A 265 -17.14 14.80 13.50
C ILE A 265 -17.88 15.28 12.25
N ASP A 266 -18.06 16.61 12.15
CA ASP A 266 -18.74 17.23 11.02
C ASP A 266 -18.10 16.83 9.67
N PRO A 267 -18.86 16.30 8.71
CA PRO A 267 -18.34 15.96 7.40
C PRO A 267 -17.72 17.13 6.61
N SER A 268 -18.06 18.36 6.96
CA SER A 268 -17.45 19.57 6.38
C SER A 268 -16.07 19.88 6.97
N ASP A 269 -15.71 19.31 8.12
CA ASP A 269 -14.37 19.42 8.67
C ASP A 269 -13.38 18.58 7.86
N ARG A 270 -12.51 19.25 7.14
CA ARG A 270 -11.52 18.61 6.28
C ARG A 270 -10.24 18.20 7.01
N ARG A 271 -10.19 18.35 8.32
CA ARG A 271 -9.09 17.86 9.14
C ARG A 271 -9.23 16.36 9.38
N PRO A 272 -8.19 15.57 9.14
CA PRO A 272 -8.19 14.14 9.43
C PRO A 272 -8.26 13.89 10.93
N VAL A 273 -8.53 12.65 11.32
CA VAL A 273 -8.77 12.27 12.73
C VAL A 273 -7.74 11.26 13.19
N ILE A 274 -7.21 11.48 14.38
CA ILE A 274 -6.41 10.50 15.11
C ILE A 274 -6.93 10.34 16.53
N ALA A 275 -7.06 9.08 16.97
CA ALA A 275 -7.24 8.75 18.38
C ALA A 275 -5.93 8.21 18.95
N ILE A 276 -5.48 8.78 20.06
CA ILE A 276 -4.34 8.31 20.84
C ILE A 276 -4.89 7.58 22.03
N ALA A 277 -4.84 6.26 21.98
CA ALA A 277 -5.46 5.39 22.98
C ALA A 277 -4.37 4.72 23.84
N LYS A 278 -4.43 4.95 25.15
CA LYS A 278 -3.53 4.27 26.06
C LYS A 278 -3.87 2.80 26.17
N THR A 279 -2.88 1.96 26.00
CA THR A 279 -3.03 0.52 26.04
C THR A 279 -1.93 -0.12 26.87
N THR A 280 -2.10 -1.40 27.17
CA THR A 280 -1.09 -2.19 27.86
C THR A 280 -0.56 -3.25 26.91
N LYS A 281 0.74 -3.22 26.62
CA LYS A 281 1.37 -4.25 25.80
C LYS A 281 1.24 -5.62 26.49
N GLY A 282 0.74 -6.61 25.77
CA GLY A 282 0.51 -7.93 26.34
C GLY A 282 -0.77 -8.02 27.19
N TYR A 283 -1.70 -7.07 27.06
CA TYR A 283 -2.96 -7.06 27.80
C TYR A 283 -3.70 -8.38 27.71
N TRP A 284 -4.07 -8.92 28.87
CA TRP A 284 -4.85 -10.14 28.99
C TRP A 284 -6.00 -9.94 29.97
N PRO A 285 -7.27 -10.03 29.55
CA PRO A 285 -8.41 -9.63 30.36
C PRO A 285 -8.52 -10.33 31.71
N ALA A 286 -8.18 -11.63 31.74
CA ALA A 286 -8.22 -12.39 32.99
C ALA A 286 -7.07 -12.06 33.94
N ALA A 287 -5.99 -11.43 33.45
CA ALA A 287 -4.86 -10.98 34.25
C ALA A 287 -5.11 -9.59 34.88
N SER A 288 -6.04 -8.81 34.36
CA SER A 288 -6.36 -7.47 34.85
C SER A 288 -7.27 -7.46 36.09
N ASN A 289 -7.85 -8.61 36.49
CA ASN A 289 -8.77 -8.73 37.63
C ASN A 289 -8.05 -8.80 38.99
N GLY A 290 -6.89 -8.20 39.15
CA GLY A 290 -6.29 -7.96 40.46
C GLY A 290 -5.42 -9.09 41.06
N GLN A 291 -5.37 -10.28 40.47
CA GLN A 291 -4.55 -11.39 40.96
C GLN A 291 -3.49 -11.82 39.91
N LEU A 292 -2.63 -10.90 39.54
CA LEU A 292 -1.49 -11.22 38.70
C LEU A 292 -0.45 -12.02 39.50
N THR A 293 -0.20 -13.25 39.09
CA THR A 293 1.01 -13.95 39.54
C THR A 293 2.25 -13.21 39.03
N PRO A 294 3.43 -13.34 39.63
CA PRO A 294 4.66 -12.73 39.14
C PRO A 294 4.94 -13.06 37.66
N THR A 295 4.63 -14.29 37.25
CA THR A 295 4.76 -14.77 35.88
C THR A 295 3.85 -13.98 34.93
N VAL A 296 2.60 -13.71 35.30
CA VAL A 296 1.67 -12.97 34.47
C VAL A 296 2.04 -11.48 34.41
N LYS A 297 2.61 -10.90 35.45
CA LYS A 297 3.12 -9.52 35.45
C LYS A 297 4.20 -9.28 34.39
N GLN A 298 5.06 -10.26 34.13
CA GLN A 298 6.08 -10.14 33.08
C GLN A 298 5.51 -10.17 31.67
N ILE A 299 4.34 -10.80 31.48
CA ILE A 299 3.69 -10.86 30.16
C ILE A 299 3.12 -9.49 29.78
N VAL A 300 2.65 -8.74 30.75
CA VAL A 300 2.01 -7.43 30.59
C VAL A 300 3.06 -6.32 30.65
N SER A 301 4.01 -6.30 29.68
CA SER A 301 5.08 -5.31 29.62
C SER A 301 5.76 -5.31 28.26
N TYR A 302 6.74 -4.40 28.04
CA TYR A 302 7.56 -4.41 26.84
C TYR A 302 8.31 -5.73 26.65
N GLN A 303 8.64 -6.41 27.73
CA GLN A 303 9.30 -7.73 27.73
C GLN A 303 8.41 -8.86 27.18
N SER A 304 7.15 -8.60 26.94
CA SER A 304 6.22 -9.57 26.30
C SER A 304 6.56 -9.89 24.84
N HIS A 305 7.53 -9.22 24.26
CA HIS A 305 8.01 -9.47 22.90
C HIS A 305 9.11 -10.56 22.94
N PRO A 306 9.18 -11.41 22.06
CA PRO A 306 8.54 -12.56 21.47
C PRO A 306 8.65 -13.85 22.30
N TYR A 307 9.17 -13.81 23.53
CA TYR A 307 9.70 -14.99 24.22
C TYR A 307 8.74 -15.68 25.20
N GLY A 308 7.70 -14.98 25.64
CA GLY A 308 6.85 -15.44 26.74
C GLY A 308 5.85 -16.54 26.39
N TYR A 309 5.69 -16.93 25.12
CA TYR A 309 4.56 -17.74 24.67
C TYR A 309 4.95 -19.01 23.94
N LYS A 310 6.10 -19.59 24.26
CA LYS A 310 6.48 -20.90 23.72
C LYS A 310 5.45 -21.94 24.14
N MET A 311 5.18 -22.89 23.26
CA MET A 311 4.23 -23.96 23.50
C MET A 311 4.54 -24.67 24.82
N ASN A 312 3.54 -24.78 25.69
CA ASN A 312 3.63 -25.42 27.00
C ASN A 312 4.65 -24.77 27.95
N SER A 313 5.08 -23.53 27.71
CA SER A 313 5.88 -22.79 28.69
C SER A 313 5.03 -22.36 29.87
N ASP A 314 5.66 -22.04 31.00
CA ASP A 314 4.96 -21.58 32.21
C ASP A 314 4.09 -20.34 31.94
N TYR A 315 4.58 -19.43 31.09
CA TYR A 315 3.81 -18.26 30.67
C TYR A 315 2.55 -18.64 29.88
N PHE A 316 2.68 -19.58 28.94
CA PHE A 316 1.53 -20.05 28.19
C PHE A 316 0.52 -20.77 29.09
N VAL A 317 1.00 -21.64 29.97
CA VAL A 317 0.14 -22.35 30.95
C VAL A 317 -0.56 -21.37 31.87
N ALA A 318 0.11 -20.32 32.33
CA ALA A 318 -0.51 -19.29 33.18
C ALA A 318 -1.67 -18.58 32.47
N LEU A 319 -1.47 -18.16 31.20
CA LEU A 319 -2.54 -17.55 30.40
C LEU A 319 -3.67 -18.53 30.10
N ALA A 320 -3.32 -19.72 29.65
CA ALA A 320 -4.31 -20.78 29.33
C ALA A 320 -5.16 -21.12 30.54
N SER A 321 -4.57 -21.23 31.75
CA SER A 321 -5.29 -21.53 32.98
C SER A 321 -6.34 -20.48 33.34
N THR A 322 -6.08 -19.20 33.05
CA THR A 322 -7.09 -18.14 33.27
C THR A 322 -8.26 -18.27 32.28
N PHE A 323 -7.98 -18.66 31.05
CA PHE A 323 -9.03 -18.93 30.05
C PHE A 323 -9.85 -20.17 30.41
N GLU A 324 -9.19 -21.27 30.82
CA GLU A 324 -9.84 -22.48 31.29
C GLU A 324 -10.82 -22.19 32.43
N ALA A 325 -10.35 -21.44 33.45
CA ALA A 325 -11.16 -21.06 34.61
C ALA A 325 -12.39 -20.21 34.24
N ARG A 326 -12.21 -19.30 33.30
CA ARG A 326 -13.29 -18.39 32.85
C ARG A 326 -14.38 -19.10 32.05
N TYR A 327 -14.01 -20.04 31.20
CA TYR A 327 -14.92 -20.65 30.24
C TYR A 327 -15.25 -22.13 30.50
N GLY A 328 -14.72 -22.69 31.58
CA GLY A 328 -15.03 -24.05 32.00
C GLY A 328 -14.51 -25.13 31.06
N ILE A 329 -13.41 -24.88 30.36
CA ILE A 329 -12.76 -25.87 29.49
C ILE A 329 -11.40 -26.26 30.08
N THR A 330 -10.81 -27.35 29.57
CA THR A 330 -9.47 -27.80 29.94
C THR A 330 -8.67 -28.08 28.68
N PHE A 331 -7.49 -27.46 28.54
CA PHE A 331 -6.60 -27.70 27.43
C PHE A 331 -5.78 -28.98 27.62
N ASP A 332 -5.64 -29.76 26.55
CA ASP A 332 -4.92 -31.04 26.57
C ASP A 332 -3.41 -30.80 26.50
N GLY A 333 -2.68 -31.50 27.35
CA GLY A 333 -1.23 -31.66 27.28
C GLY A 333 -0.39 -30.40 27.62
N ILE A 334 -1.02 -29.27 27.89
CA ILE A 334 -0.29 -27.99 28.07
C ILE A 334 0.66 -27.98 29.27
N ARG A 335 0.40 -28.86 30.27
CA ARG A 335 1.19 -29.00 31.51
C ARG A 335 2.23 -30.11 31.45
N ASN A 336 2.36 -30.79 30.27
CA ASN A 336 3.28 -31.93 30.11
C ASN A 336 4.67 -31.47 29.61
N GLY A 337 4.94 -30.18 29.57
CA GLY A 337 6.19 -29.63 29.06
C GLY A 337 6.23 -29.55 27.52
N ALA A 338 7.43 -29.29 26.99
CA ALA A 338 7.65 -29.10 25.57
C ALA A 338 7.35 -30.39 24.76
N VAL A 339 6.60 -30.24 23.66
CA VAL A 339 6.32 -31.32 22.70
C VAL A 339 7.33 -31.21 21.55
N THR A 340 8.20 -32.17 21.41
CA THR A 340 9.24 -32.22 20.37
C THR A 340 8.80 -32.93 19.10
N ASN A 341 7.90 -33.92 19.23
CA ASN A 341 7.32 -34.66 18.10
C ASN A 341 6.33 -33.76 17.34
N GLU A 342 6.53 -33.55 16.03
CA GLU A 342 5.71 -32.67 15.22
C GLU A 342 4.26 -33.17 15.10
N ARG A 343 4.06 -34.48 14.93
CA ARG A 343 2.71 -35.08 14.86
C ARG A 343 1.92 -34.81 16.13
N GLU A 344 2.51 -35.05 17.30
CA GLU A 344 1.87 -34.81 18.59
C GLU A 344 1.58 -33.32 18.80
N ARG A 345 2.50 -32.45 18.39
CA ARG A 345 2.36 -31.01 18.47
C ARG A 345 1.19 -30.52 17.59
N LEU A 346 1.04 -31.03 16.38
CA LEU A 346 -0.10 -30.73 15.48
C LEU A 346 -1.42 -31.19 16.10
N ILE A 347 -1.49 -32.38 16.66
CA ILE A 347 -2.71 -32.92 17.30
C ILE A 347 -3.05 -32.05 18.52
N GLN A 348 -2.12 -31.83 19.44
CA GLN A 348 -2.35 -31.02 20.63
C GLN A 348 -2.84 -29.60 20.26
N PHE A 349 -2.19 -28.97 19.29
CA PHE A 349 -2.59 -27.63 18.84
C PHE A 349 -4.01 -27.63 18.30
N LYS A 350 -4.33 -28.55 17.38
CA LYS A 350 -5.65 -28.58 16.73
C LYS A 350 -6.77 -28.91 17.74
N THR A 351 -6.53 -29.87 18.63
CA THR A 351 -7.49 -30.20 19.70
C THR A 351 -7.77 -28.97 20.58
N ASN A 352 -6.72 -28.25 20.98
CA ASN A 352 -6.89 -27.10 21.86
C ASN A 352 -7.54 -25.89 21.19
N ILE A 353 -7.26 -25.65 19.90
CA ILE A 353 -7.94 -24.57 19.19
C ILE A 353 -9.42 -24.88 18.96
N ASP A 354 -9.78 -26.14 18.76
CA ASP A 354 -11.19 -26.56 18.67
C ASP A 354 -11.94 -26.33 19.98
N LYS A 355 -11.29 -26.53 21.14
CA LYS A 355 -11.85 -26.18 22.44
C LYS A 355 -12.06 -24.67 22.59
N VAL A 356 -11.15 -23.85 22.10
CA VAL A 356 -11.36 -22.38 22.07
C VAL A 356 -12.57 -22.06 21.22
N MET A 357 -12.68 -22.65 20.03
CA MET A 357 -13.81 -22.38 19.13
C MET A 357 -15.16 -22.82 19.72
N SER A 358 -15.19 -23.93 20.47
CA SER A 358 -16.43 -24.40 21.12
C SER A 358 -17.01 -23.39 22.12
N VAL A 359 -16.18 -22.52 22.73
CA VAL A 359 -16.65 -21.46 23.63
C VAL A 359 -17.54 -20.46 22.87
N PHE A 360 -17.18 -20.09 21.64
CA PHE A 360 -17.99 -19.19 20.82
C PHE A 360 -19.29 -19.85 20.36
N GLU A 361 -19.27 -21.14 20.08
CA GLU A 361 -20.44 -21.90 19.63
C GLU A 361 -21.47 -22.09 20.76
N GLN A 362 -21.01 -22.47 21.95
CA GLN A 362 -21.86 -22.74 23.10
C GLN A 362 -22.64 -21.51 23.58
N ASN A 363 -22.07 -20.33 23.44
CA ASN A 363 -22.68 -19.08 23.91
C ASN A 363 -23.50 -18.34 22.83
N GLY A 364 -23.71 -18.95 21.66
CA GLY A 364 -24.44 -18.34 20.54
C GLY A 364 -23.70 -17.18 19.87
N LEU A 365 -22.46 -16.89 20.28
CA LEU A 365 -21.67 -15.79 19.73
C LEU A 365 -21.30 -16.04 18.26
N GLY A 366 -21.06 -17.30 17.89
CA GLY A 366 -20.80 -17.64 16.50
C GLY A 366 -21.98 -17.34 15.58
N ASP A 367 -23.20 -17.68 15.99
CA ASP A 367 -24.41 -17.39 15.22
C ASP A 367 -24.65 -15.88 15.10
N TRP A 368 -24.53 -15.15 16.20
CA TRP A 368 -24.61 -13.69 16.20
C TRP A 368 -23.56 -13.04 15.28
N ALA A 369 -22.30 -13.50 15.35
CA ALA A 369 -21.24 -12.96 14.53
C ALA A 369 -21.49 -13.20 13.03
N ALA A 370 -21.94 -14.40 12.66
CA ALA A 370 -22.28 -14.75 11.28
C ALA A 370 -23.41 -13.86 10.74
N GLU A 371 -24.48 -13.68 11.51
CA GLU A 371 -25.60 -12.81 11.15
C GLU A 371 -25.18 -11.34 11.04
N ARG A 372 -24.37 -10.87 11.98
CA ARG A 372 -23.83 -9.50 11.96
C ARG A 372 -22.97 -9.23 10.73
N LEU A 373 -22.06 -10.15 10.38
CA LEU A 373 -21.21 -10.03 9.18
C LEU A 373 -22.02 -9.99 7.88
N VAL A 374 -23.03 -10.84 7.76
CA VAL A 374 -23.92 -10.83 6.60
C VAL A 374 -24.68 -9.50 6.52
N SER A 375 -25.23 -9.03 7.64
CA SER A 375 -25.93 -7.74 7.69
C SER A 375 -25.03 -6.57 7.28
N LEU A 376 -23.77 -6.52 7.76
CA LEU A 376 -22.81 -5.49 7.39
C LEU A 376 -22.43 -5.55 5.91
N GLY A 377 -22.18 -6.76 5.39
CA GLY A 377 -21.80 -6.96 3.99
C GLY A 377 -22.94 -6.66 3.01
N ASP A 378 -24.18 -7.06 3.32
CA ASP A 378 -25.35 -6.83 2.47
C ASP A 378 -25.74 -5.34 2.42
N ALA A 379 -25.32 -4.55 3.39
CA ALA A 379 -25.51 -3.09 3.38
C ALA A 379 -24.59 -2.37 2.37
N ILE A 380 -23.52 -3.01 1.89
CA ILE A 380 -22.59 -2.44 0.92
C ILE A 380 -23.16 -2.63 -0.48
N LYS A 381 -23.50 -1.54 -1.15
CA LYS A 381 -24.04 -1.56 -2.50
C LYS A 381 -22.93 -1.75 -3.54
N ASP A 382 -23.15 -2.63 -4.51
CA ASP A 382 -22.23 -2.88 -5.64
C ASP A 382 -22.27 -1.74 -6.66
N ASP A 383 -23.37 -1.02 -6.74
CA ASP A 383 -23.55 0.14 -7.63
C ASP A 383 -23.61 1.43 -6.80
N ARG A 384 -22.62 2.30 -7.03
CA ARG A 384 -22.58 3.65 -6.49
C ARG A 384 -22.36 4.64 -7.63
N ASP A 385 -23.03 5.76 -7.59
CA ASP A 385 -22.85 6.85 -8.56
C ASP A 385 -21.51 7.56 -8.31
N VAL A 386 -20.43 6.89 -8.67
CA VAL A 386 -19.06 7.37 -8.58
C VAL A 386 -18.54 7.57 -10.00
N HIS A 387 -17.98 8.74 -10.28
CA HIS A 387 -17.51 9.08 -11.62
C HIS A 387 -16.50 8.02 -12.16
N PHE A 388 -15.57 7.58 -11.34
CA PHE A 388 -14.56 6.60 -11.75
C PHE A 388 -15.13 5.20 -12.02
N ALA A 389 -16.28 4.84 -11.48
CA ALA A 389 -16.93 3.56 -11.76
C ALA A 389 -17.51 3.47 -13.19
N LYS A 390 -17.70 4.61 -13.86
CA LYS A 390 -18.30 4.67 -15.21
C LYS A 390 -17.27 4.36 -16.29
N GLY A 391 -17.71 3.70 -17.36
CA GLY A 391 -16.88 3.40 -18.54
C GLY A 391 -15.92 2.22 -18.37
N SER A 392 -15.06 2.05 -19.36
CA SER A 392 -13.97 1.06 -19.39
C SER A 392 -12.71 1.57 -18.69
N ASP A 393 -11.68 0.73 -18.61
CA ASP A 393 -10.35 1.12 -18.13
C ASP A 393 -9.77 2.21 -19.07
N PRO A 394 -9.57 3.44 -18.56
CA PRO A 394 -9.16 4.56 -19.41
C PRO A 394 -7.70 4.46 -19.87
N PHE A 395 -6.88 3.64 -19.21
CA PHE A 395 -5.47 3.46 -19.58
C PHE A 395 -5.26 2.44 -20.69
N LEU A 396 -6.32 1.75 -21.09
CA LEU A 396 -6.34 0.88 -22.28
C LEU A 396 -6.80 1.61 -23.55
N ASP A 397 -7.10 2.90 -23.50
CA ASP A 397 -7.50 3.69 -24.66
C ASP A 397 -6.42 3.66 -25.75
N GLU A 398 -6.83 3.39 -26.99
CA GLU A 398 -5.91 3.27 -28.14
C GLU A 398 -5.14 4.56 -28.44
N ARG A 399 -5.69 5.73 -28.07
CA ARG A 399 -5.02 7.03 -28.22
C ARG A 399 -3.73 7.13 -27.41
N LEU A 400 -3.57 6.27 -26.38
CA LEU A 400 -2.33 6.15 -25.61
C LEU A 400 -1.31 5.20 -26.27
N SER A 401 -1.61 4.61 -27.43
CA SER A 401 -0.64 3.84 -28.20
C SER A 401 0.37 4.75 -28.90
N PRO A 402 1.69 4.40 -28.93
CA PRO A 402 2.70 5.17 -29.63
C PRO A 402 2.34 5.49 -31.08
N ALA A 403 1.69 4.57 -31.77
CA ALA A 403 1.27 4.73 -33.16
C ALA A 403 0.15 5.76 -33.38
N LYS A 404 -0.59 6.10 -32.33
CA LYS A 404 -1.73 7.05 -32.36
C LYS A 404 -1.39 8.42 -31.77
N LEU A 405 -0.18 8.64 -31.31
CA LEU A 405 0.23 9.93 -30.77
C LEU A 405 0.21 11.02 -31.83
N PRO A 406 -0.32 12.21 -31.52
CA PRO A 406 -0.32 13.34 -32.44
C PRO A 406 1.13 13.80 -32.71
N ARG A 407 1.51 13.81 -34.00
CA ARG A 407 2.85 14.20 -34.46
C ARG A 407 3.07 15.72 -34.46
N GLU A 408 2.01 16.45 -34.74
CA GLU A 408 1.99 17.91 -34.74
C GLU A 408 1.34 18.44 -33.46
N PRO A 409 1.69 19.67 -33.03
CA PRO A 409 1.00 20.31 -31.92
C PRO A 409 -0.52 20.33 -32.13
N LEU A 410 -1.24 19.88 -31.12
CA LEU A 410 -2.69 19.75 -31.16
C LEU A 410 -3.34 20.68 -30.14
N LYS A 411 -4.38 21.42 -30.54
CA LYS A 411 -5.29 22.11 -29.64
C LYS A 411 -6.50 21.25 -29.37
N VAL A 412 -6.75 20.94 -28.12
CA VAL A 412 -7.90 20.17 -27.68
C VAL A 412 -8.83 21.02 -26.84
N SER A 413 -10.13 20.88 -27.04
CA SER A 413 -11.14 21.46 -26.16
C SER A 413 -11.39 20.49 -25.00
N VAL A 414 -11.29 20.97 -23.77
CA VAL A 414 -11.58 20.21 -22.56
C VAL A 414 -12.77 20.83 -21.84
N THR A 415 -13.70 19.99 -21.40
CA THR A 415 -14.91 20.43 -20.68
C THR A 415 -14.78 20.08 -19.21
N ASN A 416 -14.99 21.05 -18.34
CA ASN A 416 -15.13 20.79 -16.91
C ASN A 416 -16.49 20.15 -16.65
N ARG A 417 -16.51 18.86 -16.30
CA ARG A 417 -17.74 18.09 -16.10
C ARG A 417 -18.63 18.58 -14.95
N LEU A 418 -18.08 19.40 -14.03
CA LEU A 418 -18.82 19.92 -12.88
C LEU A 418 -19.44 21.28 -13.17
N SER A 419 -18.73 22.17 -13.87
CA SER A 419 -19.18 23.53 -14.16
C SER A 419 -19.71 23.70 -15.60
N GLY A 420 -19.43 22.76 -16.51
CA GLY A 420 -19.73 22.90 -17.95
C GLY A 420 -18.78 23.85 -18.69
N ALA A 421 -17.81 24.46 -17.99
CA ALA A 421 -16.89 25.39 -18.63
C ALA A 421 -15.94 24.67 -19.60
N ASN A 422 -15.70 25.28 -20.76
CA ASN A 422 -14.78 24.79 -21.79
C ASN A 422 -13.52 25.65 -21.84
N LYS A 423 -12.39 25.02 -22.13
CA LYS A 423 -11.16 25.71 -22.47
C LYS A 423 -10.34 24.94 -23.49
N GLU A 424 -9.51 25.66 -24.23
CA GLU A 424 -8.53 25.07 -25.13
C GLU A 424 -7.20 24.79 -24.39
N VAL A 425 -6.62 23.64 -24.66
CA VAL A 425 -5.31 23.24 -24.16
C VAL A 425 -4.45 22.85 -25.36
N SER A 426 -3.24 23.40 -25.42
CA SER A 426 -2.25 23.02 -26.44
C SER A 426 -1.37 21.90 -25.90
N ILE A 427 -1.16 20.85 -26.71
CA ILE A 427 -0.33 19.68 -26.41
C ILE A 427 0.65 19.48 -27.57
N ALA A 428 1.95 19.38 -27.25
CA ALA A 428 3.01 19.19 -28.24
C ALA A 428 3.96 18.06 -27.82
N LEU A 429 3.62 16.84 -28.17
CA LEU A 429 4.40 15.64 -27.82
C LEU A 429 5.72 15.53 -28.59
N PHE A 430 5.83 16.19 -29.72
CA PHE A 430 7.03 16.24 -30.57
C PHE A 430 7.43 17.68 -30.86
N ARG A 431 8.73 17.89 -31.14
CA ARG A 431 9.34 19.16 -31.51
C ARG A 431 10.09 19.00 -32.83
N LYS A 432 10.31 20.12 -33.52
CA LYS A 432 11.08 20.11 -34.77
C LYS A 432 12.56 19.89 -34.50
N PRO A 433 13.28 19.20 -35.40
CA PRO A 433 14.73 19.10 -35.30
C PRO A 433 15.40 20.48 -35.17
N GLY A 434 16.39 20.56 -34.30
CA GLY A 434 17.12 21.80 -34.01
C GLY A 434 16.49 22.72 -32.97
N GLU A 435 15.22 22.56 -32.60
CA GLU A 435 14.63 23.30 -31.49
C GLU A 435 15.32 22.94 -30.16
N ALA A 436 15.64 23.92 -29.35
CA ALA A 436 16.20 23.68 -28.02
C ALA A 436 15.10 23.22 -27.05
N ALA A 437 15.18 21.97 -26.63
CA ALA A 437 14.21 21.39 -25.70
C ALA A 437 14.82 20.28 -24.84
N GLY A 438 14.79 20.45 -23.53
CA GLY A 438 15.18 19.40 -22.57
C GLY A 438 14.12 18.31 -22.48
N GLY A 439 14.55 17.07 -22.28
CA GLY A 439 13.64 15.93 -22.10
C GLY A 439 12.61 16.16 -20.99
N ARG A 440 12.97 16.88 -19.91
CA ARG A 440 12.05 17.23 -18.82
C ARG A 440 10.84 18.04 -19.29
N ARG A 441 10.97 18.87 -20.35
CA ARG A 441 9.83 19.65 -20.86
C ARG A 441 8.75 18.79 -21.51
N ALA A 442 9.11 17.59 -22.00
CA ALA A 442 8.14 16.62 -22.52
C ALA A 442 7.23 16.05 -21.43
N ILE A 443 7.65 16.11 -20.16
CA ILE A 443 6.88 15.55 -19.03
C ILE A 443 5.51 16.24 -18.90
N SER A 444 5.45 17.59 -18.93
CA SER A 444 4.15 18.28 -18.92
C SER A 444 3.25 17.85 -20.08
N GLU A 445 3.83 17.64 -21.26
CA GLU A 445 3.06 17.30 -22.45
C GLU A 445 2.48 15.88 -22.38
N ILE A 446 3.28 14.89 -21.91
CA ILE A 446 2.75 13.53 -21.71
C ILE A 446 1.68 13.48 -20.61
N ILE A 447 1.83 14.27 -19.53
CA ILE A 447 0.82 14.36 -18.47
C ILE A 447 -0.47 15.00 -18.99
N LYS A 448 -0.39 16.09 -19.79
CA LYS A 448 -1.56 16.69 -20.44
C LYS A 448 -2.29 15.70 -21.32
N TRP A 449 -1.54 14.97 -22.19
CA TRP A 449 -2.13 13.98 -23.09
C TRP A 449 -2.78 12.84 -22.30
N MET A 450 -2.10 12.33 -21.28
CA MET A 450 -2.65 11.32 -20.39
C MET A 450 -3.95 11.80 -19.73
N ASN A 451 -3.96 12.99 -19.14
CA ASN A 451 -5.14 13.56 -18.48
C ASN A 451 -6.28 13.86 -19.47
N TYR A 452 -5.95 14.28 -20.69
CA TYR A 452 -6.96 14.49 -21.73
C TYR A 452 -7.63 13.18 -22.15
N VAL A 453 -6.85 12.13 -22.38
CA VAL A 453 -7.37 10.83 -22.82
C VAL A 453 -8.12 10.10 -21.71
N THR A 454 -7.63 10.19 -20.47
CA THR A 454 -8.17 9.43 -19.32
C THR A 454 -9.21 10.20 -18.49
N ASP A 455 -9.60 11.41 -18.91
CA ASP A 455 -10.49 12.29 -18.14
C ASP A 455 -9.97 12.55 -16.71
N ASN A 456 -8.77 13.13 -16.63
CA ASN A 456 -8.12 13.57 -15.39
C ASN A 456 -7.81 12.43 -14.39
N ARG A 457 -7.30 11.29 -14.87
CA ARG A 457 -6.93 10.17 -14.01
C ARG A 457 -5.43 9.98 -13.83
N PHE A 458 -4.63 10.99 -14.14
CA PHE A 458 -3.19 10.96 -13.91
C PHE A 458 -2.80 12.08 -12.92
N VAL A 459 -2.51 11.67 -11.69
CA VAL A 459 -2.27 12.57 -10.55
C VAL A 459 -0.76 12.78 -10.36
N THR A 460 -0.33 14.02 -10.03
CA THR A 460 1.07 14.35 -9.83
C THR A 460 1.33 14.97 -8.46
N LEU A 461 2.43 14.54 -7.83
CA LEU A 461 2.96 15.05 -6.58
C LEU A 461 4.46 15.35 -6.78
N ALA A 462 4.91 16.53 -6.43
CA ALA A 462 6.32 16.89 -6.52
C ALA A 462 6.79 17.51 -5.20
N ALA A 463 8.04 17.25 -4.84
CA ALA A 463 8.64 17.69 -3.59
C ALA A 463 8.98 19.19 -3.64
N ASP A 464 7.97 20.06 -3.78
CA ASP A 464 8.08 21.52 -4.00
C ASP A 464 8.92 21.88 -5.25
N LEU A 465 8.92 21.01 -6.25
CA LEU A 465 9.74 21.11 -7.45
C LEU A 465 8.92 21.08 -8.76
N SER A 466 7.60 21.30 -8.68
CA SER A 466 6.68 21.12 -9.82
C SER A 466 7.10 21.86 -11.09
N GLU A 467 7.56 23.09 -10.96
CA GLU A 467 8.05 23.89 -12.09
C GLU A 467 9.40 23.35 -12.59
N SER A 468 10.34 23.09 -11.68
CA SER A 468 11.71 22.69 -12.01
C SER A 468 11.77 21.35 -12.76
N ILE A 469 10.95 20.37 -12.35
CA ILE A 469 10.86 19.05 -13.02
C ILE A 469 9.77 19.00 -14.09
N ASN A 470 9.14 20.14 -14.41
CA ASN A 470 8.14 20.32 -15.46
C ASN A 470 6.89 19.44 -15.31
N VAL A 471 6.35 19.30 -14.11
CA VAL A 471 5.01 18.72 -13.89
C VAL A 471 3.93 19.80 -13.69
N GLU A 472 4.36 21.07 -13.49
CA GLU A 472 3.50 22.21 -13.17
C GLU A 472 2.33 22.37 -14.13
N HIS A 473 2.57 22.28 -15.43
CA HIS A 473 1.58 22.52 -16.47
C HIS A 473 0.96 21.23 -17.03
N GLY A 474 1.21 20.08 -16.39
CA GLY A 474 0.66 18.79 -16.83
C GLY A 474 -0.81 18.59 -16.51
N SER A 475 -1.30 19.18 -15.42
CA SER A 475 -2.71 19.10 -15.05
C SER A 475 -3.59 19.96 -15.96
N LEU A 476 -4.68 19.40 -16.46
CA LEU A 476 -5.65 20.16 -17.27
C LEU A 476 -6.37 21.22 -16.44
N TRP A 477 -6.61 20.96 -15.16
CA TRP A 477 -7.38 21.83 -14.28
C TRP A 477 -6.56 22.43 -13.12
N GLY A 478 -5.26 22.20 -13.10
CA GLY A 478 -4.35 22.77 -12.10
C GLY A 478 -4.33 21.99 -10.79
N HIS A 479 -4.23 22.72 -9.70
CA HIS A 479 -4.14 22.13 -8.36
C HIS A 479 -5.41 21.41 -7.96
N TYR A 480 -5.24 20.23 -7.37
CA TYR A 480 -6.30 19.49 -6.73
C TYR A 480 -6.72 20.15 -5.41
N ASP A 481 -8.00 20.32 -5.24
CA ASP A 481 -8.64 20.70 -3.98
C ASP A 481 -10.06 20.09 -3.99
N PRO A 482 -10.41 19.25 -3.00
CA PRO A 482 -11.70 18.54 -3.02
C PRO A 482 -12.92 19.46 -2.93
N GLU A 483 -12.75 20.69 -2.45
CA GLU A 483 -13.83 21.66 -2.27
C GLU A 483 -13.93 22.65 -3.44
N THR A 484 -12.80 23.20 -3.87
CA THR A 484 -12.77 24.29 -4.84
C THR A 484 -12.35 23.86 -6.25
N ASN A 485 -11.59 22.78 -6.38
CA ASN A 485 -11.11 22.26 -7.66
C ASN A 485 -10.90 20.74 -7.67
N PRO A 486 -11.96 19.93 -7.55
CA PRO A 486 -11.85 18.47 -7.48
C PRO A 486 -11.39 17.81 -8.79
N LEU A 487 -11.36 18.53 -9.91
CA LEU A 487 -10.82 18.05 -11.19
C LEU A 487 -9.34 18.33 -11.38
N GLY A 488 -8.72 19.09 -10.49
CA GLY A 488 -7.28 19.25 -10.47
C GLY A 488 -6.58 17.90 -10.27
N THR A 489 -5.43 17.72 -10.93
CA THR A 489 -4.64 16.49 -10.82
C THR A 489 -3.24 16.74 -10.28
N ARG A 490 -2.91 17.97 -9.95
CA ARG A 490 -1.67 18.34 -9.30
C ARG A 490 -1.91 18.58 -7.81
N VAL A 491 -1.36 17.72 -6.99
CA VAL A 491 -1.43 17.86 -5.53
C VAL A 491 -0.37 18.86 -5.07
N LYS A 492 -0.75 19.82 -4.24
CA LYS A 492 0.22 20.66 -3.53
C LYS A 492 0.93 19.79 -2.50
N ALA A 493 2.19 19.53 -2.75
CA ALA A 493 3.02 18.67 -1.93
C ALA A 493 4.18 19.46 -1.34
N ALA A 494 4.59 19.11 -0.13
CA ALA A 494 5.74 19.70 0.54
C ALA A 494 7.03 19.00 0.12
N ILE A 495 8.18 19.44 0.64
CA ILE A 495 9.49 18.78 0.49
C ILE A 495 9.46 17.51 1.36
N GLN A 496 8.84 16.47 0.84
CA GLN A 496 8.55 15.20 1.53
C GLN A 496 8.51 14.06 0.51
N GLU A 497 9.66 13.66 0.01
CA GLU A 497 9.76 12.66 -1.05
C GLU A 497 9.07 11.34 -0.69
N ALA A 498 9.26 10.88 0.53
CA ALA A 498 8.68 9.63 1.02
C ALA A 498 7.16 9.73 1.20
N GLY A 499 6.66 10.83 1.79
CA GLY A 499 5.24 11.08 1.97
C GLY A 499 4.50 11.28 0.64
N ASN A 500 5.13 11.96 -0.31
CA ASN A 500 4.57 12.18 -1.64
C ASN A 500 4.42 10.86 -2.40
N VAL A 501 5.44 10.01 -2.41
CA VAL A 501 5.35 8.70 -3.06
C VAL A 501 4.39 7.77 -2.31
N ALA A 502 4.34 7.84 -0.97
CA ALA A 502 3.37 7.07 -0.18
C ALA A 502 1.92 7.48 -0.50
N SER A 503 1.65 8.79 -0.62
CA SER A 503 0.34 9.30 -1.06
C SER A 503 0.00 8.84 -2.48
N ALA A 504 0.97 8.88 -3.40
CA ALA A 504 0.79 8.35 -4.75
C ALA A 504 0.44 6.85 -4.74
N ILE A 505 1.12 6.05 -3.91
CA ILE A 505 0.82 4.63 -3.69
C ILE A 505 -0.59 4.45 -3.16
N GLY A 506 -0.99 5.25 -2.19
CA GLY A 506 -2.35 5.25 -1.67
C GLY A 506 -3.39 5.41 -2.77
N LEU A 507 -3.19 6.39 -3.65
CA LEU A 507 -4.06 6.66 -4.80
C LEU A 507 -4.12 5.48 -5.78
N VAL A 508 -2.98 4.97 -6.24
CA VAL A 508 -2.93 3.90 -7.27
C VAL A 508 -3.36 2.54 -6.74
N SER A 509 -3.39 2.36 -5.43
CA SER A 509 -3.85 1.12 -4.79
C SER A 509 -5.37 0.98 -4.72
N GLN A 510 -6.14 1.94 -5.23
CA GLN A 510 -7.61 1.93 -5.19
C GLN A 510 -8.19 1.80 -6.59
N SER A 511 -9.35 1.15 -6.67
CA SER A 511 -10.14 1.02 -7.90
C SER A 511 -11.63 1.04 -7.53
N ALA A 512 -12.46 1.68 -8.35
CA ALA A 512 -13.91 1.68 -8.20
C ALA A 512 -14.58 0.55 -9.02
N SER A 513 -13.85 -0.51 -9.35
CA SER A 513 -14.37 -1.67 -10.07
C SER A 513 -14.71 -2.82 -9.15
N VAL A 514 -15.92 -3.36 -9.27
CA VAL A 514 -16.32 -4.62 -8.62
C VAL A 514 -15.73 -5.85 -9.33
N ASP A 515 -15.33 -5.70 -10.60
CA ASP A 515 -14.61 -6.73 -11.33
C ASP A 515 -13.11 -6.65 -10.99
N PRO A 516 -12.53 -7.71 -10.39
CA PRO A 516 -11.11 -7.72 -10.04
C PRO A 516 -10.15 -7.59 -11.24
N ALA A 517 -10.60 -7.97 -12.43
CA ALA A 517 -9.80 -7.91 -13.66
C ALA A 517 -9.81 -6.53 -14.32
N ALA A 518 -10.77 -5.66 -13.97
CA ALA A 518 -10.91 -4.32 -14.52
C ALA A 518 -10.35 -3.26 -13.57
N PHE A 519 -9.70 -2.26 -14.13
CA PHE A 519 -9.19 -1.12 -13.37
C PHE A 519 -10.03 0.13 -13.61
N LYS A 520 -10.51 0.75 -12.53
CA LYS A 520 -11.28 1.99 -12.53
C LYS A 520 -10.72 2.95 -11.47
N GLY A 521 -9.49 3.33 -11.65
CA GLY A 521 -8.75 4.14 -10.70
C GLY A 521 -7.95 5.24 -11.35
N VAL A 522 -6.90 5.67 -10.67
CA VAL A 522 -5.95 6.67 -11.14
C VAL A 522 -4.55 6.07 -11.21
N TRP A 523 -3.72 6.60 -12.10
CA TRP A 523 -2.28 6.47 -12.03
C TRP A 523 -1.70 7.71 -11.37
N ALA A 524 -0.56 7.57 -10.71
CA ALA A 524 0.05 8.70 -10.02
C ALA A 524 1.56 8.76 -10.29
N LEU A 525 2.08 9.99 -10.29
CA LEU A 525 3.49 10.28 -10.44
C LEU A 525 3.97 11.05 -9.20
N SER A 526 5.04 10.56 -8.59
CA SER A 526 5.81 11.33 -7.61
C SER A 526 7.17 11.69 -8.21
N GLY A 527 7.58 12.96 -8.07
CA GLY A 527 8.79 13.46 -8.70
C GLY A 527 9.67 14.30 -7.78
N THR A 528 10.99 14.13 -7.95
CA THR A 528 12.04 14.94 -7.33
C THR A 528 13.29 14.94 -8.20
N TYR A 529 14.37 15.61 -7.75
CA TYR A 529 15.67 15.51 -8.42
C TYR A 529 16.26 14.11 -8.30
N GLY A 530 17.03 13.72 -9.31
CA GLY A 530 17.63 12.38 -9.40
C GLY A 530 18.39 11.97 -8.14
N ALA A 531 19.15 12.91 -7.54
CA ALA A 531 19.91 12.68 -6.32
C ALA A 531 19.05 12.33 -5.09
N PHE A 532 17.78 12.75 -5.05
CA PHE A 532 16.88 12.56 -3.90
C PHE A 532 15.89 11.43 -4.07
N THR A 533 15.80 10.81 -5.24
CA THR A 533 14.90 9.68 -5.47
C THR A 533 15.12 8.48 -4.53
N PRO A 534 16.33 8.24 -3.96
CA PRO A 534 16.51 7.20 -2.95
C PRO A 534 15.61 7.35 -1.72
N LEU A 535 15.19 8.58 -1.36
CA LEU A 535 14.24 8.82 -0.27
C LEU A 535 12.85 8.22 -0.54
N MET A 536 12.52 7.95 -1.80
CA MET A 536 11.28 7.31 -2.23
C MET A 536 11.33 5.77 -2.22
N TYR A 537 12.53 5.19 -2.04
CA TYR A 537 12.76 3.75 -2.28
C TYR A 537 11.92 2.86 -1.37
N THR A 538 11.90 3.11 -0.05
CA THR A 538 11.23 2.22 0.90
C THR A 538 9.72 2.08 0.64
N PRO A 539 8.94 3.16 0.50
CA PRO A 539 7.53 3.04 0.13
C PRO A 539 7.33 2.37 -1.23
N ALA A 540 8.13 2.74 -2.24
CA ALA A 540 8.05 2.13 -3.57
C ALA A 540 8.36 0.62 -3.53
N ARG A 541 9.31 0.19 -2.68
CA ARG A 541 9.62 -1.22 -2.48
C ARG A 541 8.45 -1.99 -1.87
N VAL A 542 7.79 -1.41 -0.87
CA VAL A 542 6.58 -1.98 -0.27
C VAL A 542 5.44 -2.07 -1.29
N TRP A 543 5.27 -1.03 -2.12
CA TRP A 543 4.31 -1.04 -3.22
C TRP A 543 4.59 -2.15 -4.25
N SER A 544 5.84 -2.33 -4.65
CA SER A 544 6.24 -3.40 -5.56
C SER A 544 5.84 -4.79 -5.03
N GLN A 545 5.96 -5.02 -3.72
CA GLN A 545 5.50 -6.25 -3.08
C GLN A 545 3.97 -6.36 -3.10
N GLN A 546 3.28 -5.28 -2.76
CA GLN A 546 1.82 -5.23 -2.73
C GLN A 546 1.21 -5.48 -4.11
N SER A 547 1.76 -4.87 -5.16
CA SER A 547 1.26 -5.03 -6.53
C SER A 547 1.59 -6.39 -7.13
N GLN A 548 2.69 -7.02 -6.73
CA GLN A 548 3.16 -8.32 -7.24
C GLN A 548 2.15 -9.44 -6.98
N ASP A 549 1.59 -9.47 -5.78
CA ASP A 549 0.75 -10.58 -5.32
C ASP A 549 -0.74 -10.22 -5.30
N SER A 550 -1.09 -9.01 -5.74
CA SER A 550 -2.49 -8.58 -5.76
C SER A 550 -3.31 -9.40 -6.76
N ARG A 551 -4.47 -9.88 -6.29
CA ARG A 551 -5.50 -10.52 -7.14
C ARG A 551 -6.35 -9.48 -7.87
N PHE A 552 -6.24 -8.21 -7.49
CA PHE A 552 -7.00 -7.10 -8.05
C PHE A 552 -6.08 -6.25 -8.90
N ARG A 553 -6.60 -5.79 -10.02
CA ARG A 553 -5.89 -4.87 -10.85
C ARG A 553 -5.77 -3.51 -10.16
N MET A 554 -4.54 -3.05 -10.00
CA MET A 554 -4.20 -1.76 -9.39
C MET A 554 -3.64 -0.81 -10.45
N GLY A 555 -3.50 0.47 -10.08
CA GLY A 555 -2.87 1.48 -10.92
C GLY A 555 -1.34 1.33 -10.96
N VAL A 556 -0.69 2.25 -11.64
CA VAL A 556 0.76 2.28 -11.82
C VAL A 556 1.35 3.51 -11.12
N LEU A 557 2.35 3.26 -10.30
CA LEU A 557 3.17 4.30 -9.70
C LEU A 557 4.23 4.76 -10.71
N HIS A 558 4.38 6.08 -10.87
CA HIS A 558 5.47 6.65 -11.65
C HIS A 558 6.43 7.39 -10.71
N ILE A 559 7.71 7.18 -10.91
CA ILE A 559 8.78 7.94 -10.26
C ILE A 559 9.46 8.78 -11.33
N LEU A 560 9.35 10.10 -11.19
CA LEU A 560 10.05 11.03 -12.06
C LEU A 560 11.39 11.39 -11.44
N VAL A 561 12.44 10.96 -12.12
CA VAL A 561 13.84 11.30 -11.84
C VAL A 561 14.17 12.56 -12.66
N GLY A 562 13.72 13.68 -12.16
CA GLY A 562 14.02 14.97 -12.76
C GLY A 562 15.48 15.32 -12.56
N HIS A 563 16.12 15.93 -13.55
CA HIS A 563 17.54 16.28 -13.49
C HIS A 563 18.44 15.05 -13.25
N SER A 564 18.23 13.98 -14.01
CA SER A 564 19.17 12.86 -14.07
C SER A 564 20.39 13.27 -14.94
N GLY A 565 21.56 12.79 -14.57
CA GLY A 565 22.77 13.01 -15.36
C GLY A 565 23.86 13.87 -14.68
N PRO A 566 25.03 14.01 -15.34
CA PRO A 566 26.19 14.67 -14.76
C PRO A 566 26.07 16.21 -14.70
N GLU A 567 25.17 16.80 -15.45
CA GLU A 567 24.95 18.25 -15.50
C GLU A 567 24.51 18.86 -14.16
N THR A 568 23.97 18.05 -13.26
CA THR A 568 23.58 18.48 -11.93
C THR A 568 24.77 18.64 -10.98
N ALA A 569 25.96 18.24 -11.39
CA ALA A 569 27.20 18.43 -10.61
C ALA A 569 27.49 19.89 -10.30
N ALA A 570 27.01 20.82 -11.14
CA ALA A 570 27.15 22.27 -10.92
C ALA A 570 26.38 22.76 -9.68
N ASP A 571 25.33 22.08 -9.28
CA ASP A 571 24.55 22.38 -8.09
C ASP A 571 25.20 21.83 -6.79
N GLY A 572 26.34 21.14 -6.91
CA GLY A 572 27.10 20.55 -5.84
C GLY A 572 26.98 19.01 -5.78
N ARG A 573 27.86 18.38 -4.99
CA ARG A 573 27.96 16.89 -4.93
C ARG A 573 26.68 16.23 -4.44
N THR A 574 25.92 16.89 -3.56
CA THR A 574 24.66 16.37 -3.02
C THR A 574 23.54 16.27 -4.08
N HIS A 575 23.66 17.04 -5.16
CA HIS A 575 22.71 17.08 -6.28
C HIS A 575 23.14 16.21 -7.47
N PHE A 576 24.29 15.53 -7.38
CA PHE A 576 24.84 14.74 -8.46
C PHE A 576 24.03 13.45 -8.67
N GLY A 577 23.15 13.46 -9.66
CA GLY A 577 22.11 12.44 -9.86
C GLY A 577 22.53 11.14 -10.56
N ILE A 578 23.81 10.96 -10.94
CA ILE A 578 24.25 9.80 -11.74
C ILE A 578 24.08 8.46 -10.97
N PHE A 579 24.37 8.45 -9.67
CA PHE A 579 24.43 7.22 -8.91
C PHE A 579 23.13 6.89 -8.18
N ALA A 580 22.40 7.90 -7.76
CA ALA A 580 21.17 7.75 -6.98
C ALA A 580 20.10 6.90 -7.68
N PRO A 581 19.87 7.01 -8.99
CA PRO A 581 18.90 6.18 -9.70
C PRO A 581 19.21 4.67 -9.72
N GLN A 582 20.40 4.26 -9.29
CA GLN A 582 20.76 2.84 -9.20
C GLN A 582 19.83 2.06 -8.25
N VAL A 583 19.22 2.69 -7.25
CA VAL A 583 18.26 2.04 -6.33
C VAL A 583 17.10 1.40 -7.07
N TRP A 584 16.70 1.93 -8.23
CA TRP A 584 15.59 1.40 -9.03
C TRP A 584 15.91 0.08 -9.73
N ARG A 585 17.16 -0.37 -9.71
CA ARG A 585 17.60 -1.69 -10.21
C ARG A 585 17.50 -2.80 -9.15
N LEU A 586 17.14 -2.45 -7.90
CA LEU A 586 17.01 -3.40 -6.79
C LEU A 586 15.64 -4.09 -6.73
N PHE A 587 14.78 -3.87 -7.72
CA PHE A 587 13.46 -4.48 -7.80
C PHE A 587 13.49 -5.80 -8.58
N PRO A 588 12.57 -6.73 -8.30
CA PRO A 588 12.43 -7.94 -9.10
C PRO A 588 12.18 -7.62 -10.58
N ARG A 589 12.71 -8.45 -11.46
CA ARG A 589 12.53 -8.28 -12.91
C ARG A 589 11.07 -8.37 -13.30
N GLY A 590 10.64 -7.48 -14.20
CA GLY A 590 9.26 -7.40 -14.70
C GLY A 590 8.31 -6.57 -13.85
N GLN A 591 8.71 -6.10 -12.68
CA GLN A 591 7.88 -5.24 -11.83
C GLN A 591 8.10 -3.75 -12.09
N VAL A 592 9.27 -3.39 -12.59
CA VAL A 592 9.66 -2.01 -12.85
C VAL A 592 10.10 -1.87 -14.30
N ILE A 593 9.54 -0.87 -14.99
CA ILE A 593 10.05 -0.41 -16.27
C ILE A 593 10.86 0.85 -16.01
N HIS A 594 12.14 0.84 -16.39
CA HIS A 594 13.05 1.95 -16.17
C HIS A 594 13.41 2.58 -17.53
N LEU A 595 13.02 3.85 -17.70
CA LEU A 595 13.18 4.63 -18.91
C LEU A 595 14.22 5.73 -18.69
N ASN A 596 15.18 5.86 -19.60
CA ASN A 596 16.19 6.91 -19.54
C ASN A 596 16.37 7.50 -20.95
N PHE A 597 15.77 8.66 -21.15
CA PHE A 597 15.68 9.31 -22.44
C PHE A 597 16.84 10.28 -22.68
N TRP A 598 17.25 10.42 -23.96
CA TRP A 598 18.28 11.38 -24.34
C TRP A 598 17.78 12.53 -25.20
N ASP A 599 16.71 12.36 -25.94
CA ASP A 599 16.13 13.35 -26.86
C ASP A 599 14.66 13.63 -26.46
N TYR A 600 14.21 14.86 -26.67
CA TYR A 600 12.83 15.26 -26.39
C TYR A 600 11.82 14.33 -27.10
N ASN A 601 12.08 14.01 -28.37
CA ASN A 601 11.17 13.21 -29.20
C ASN A 601 11.18 11.73 -28.87
N ASP A 602 12.03 11.25 -27.96
CA ASP A 602 12.00 9.88 -27.43
C ASP A 602 11.01 9.72 -26.27
N VAL A 603 10.75 10.82 -25.54
CA VAL A 603 10.02 10.74 -24.26
C VAL A 603 8.61 10.21 -24.46
N ALA A 604 7.83 10.82 -25.36
CA ALA A 604 6.44 10.40 -25.58
C ALA A 604 6.33 8.97 -26.10
N PRO A 605 6.97 8.57 -27.21
CA PRO A 605 6.80 7.21 -27.74
C PRO A 605 7.33 6.14 -26.78
N GLY A 606 8.47 6.37 -26.12
CA GLY A 606 9.02 5.41 -25.15
C GLY A 606 8.15 5.29 -23.90
N TYR A 607 7.68 6.43 -23.36
CA TYR A 607 6.78 6.42 -22.20
C TYR A 607 5.45 5.72 -22.50
N PHE A 608 4.78 6.05 -23.61
CA PHE A 608 3.49 5.44 -23.93
C PHE A 608 3.60 3.97 -24.31
N ALA A 609 4.74 3.52 -24.85
CA ALA A 609 5.00 2.10 -24.99
C ALA A 609 5.07 1.38 -23.64
N ALA A 610 5.81 1.94 -22.69
CA ALA A 610 5.90 1.41 -21.32
C ALA A 610 4.53 1.44 -20.62
N ALA A 611 3.78 2.54 -20.75
CA ALA A 611 2.44 2.69 -20.21
C ALA A 611 1.47 1.63 -20.75
N GLN A 612 1.54 1.31 -22.06
CA GLN A 612 0.73 0.26 -22.67
C GLN A 612 1.09 -1.15 -22.15
N VAL A 613 2.38 -1.40 -21.87
CA VAL A 613 2.81 -2.66 -21.23
C VAL A 613 2.23 -2.74 -19.82
N ALA A 614 2.43 -1.69 -19.00
CA ALA A 614 1.93 -1.65 -17.62
C ALA A 614 0.40 -1.73 -17.54
N ALA A 615 -0.31 -1.12 -18.51
CA ALA A 615 -1.76 -1.21 -18.60
C ALA A 615 -2.28 -2.63 -18.89
N ARG A 616 -1.48 -3.51 -19.45
CA ARG A 616 -1.87 -4.89 -19.81
C ARG A 616 -1.24 -5.95 -18.91
N ASP A 617 -0.09 -5.69 -18.32
CA ASP A 617 0.60 -6.62 -17.43
C ASP A 617 0.47 -6.14 -15.97
N PRO A 618 -0.38 -6.79 -15.15
CA PRO A 618 -0.58 -6.38 -13.76
C PRO A 618 0.66 -6.56 -12.87
N LYS A 619 1.71 -7.24 -13.35
CA LYS A 619 2.98 -7.36 -12.63
C LYS A 619 3.78 -6.08 -12.66
N VAL A 620 3.58 -5.23 -13.67
CA VAL A 620 4.28 -3.94 -13.77
C VAL A 620 3.59 -2.92 -12.89
N GLY A 621 4.12 -2.71 -11.69
CA GLY A 621 3.57 -1.76 -10.72
C GLY A 621 4.22 -0.38 -10.76
N ILE A 622 5.41 -0.24 -11.39
CA ILE A 622 6.20 0.99 -11.33
C ILE A 622 6.82 1.32 -12.69
N ILE A 623 6.73 2.59 -13.09
CA ILE A 623 7.49 3.15 -14.23
C ILE A 623 8.42 4.24 -13.69
N ILE A 624 9.72 4.10 -13.93
CA ILE A 624 10.74 5.11 -13.61
C ILE A 624 11.05 5.89 -14.87
N ILE A 625 11.02 7.22 -14.78
CA ILE A 625 11.24 8.12 -15.90
C ILE A 625 12.42 9.04 -15.58
N GLU A 626 13.57 8.79 -16.20
CA GLU A 626 14.74 9.65 -16.10
C GLU A 626 14.79 10.67 -17.24
N VAL A 627 14.88 11.95 -16.90
CA VAL A 627 14.97 13.04 -17.86
C VAL A 627 16.07 14.04 -17.46
N ALA A 628 16.78 14.52 -18.46
CA ALA A 628 17.84 15.50 -18.26
C ALA A 628 17.32 16.93 -18.20
N ARG A 629 18.11 17.78 -17.52
CA ARG A 629 17.84 19.22 -17.32
C ARG A 629 18.12 20.09 -18.54
N PRO A 630 19.27 19.92 -19.27
CA PRO A 630 19.66 20.84 -20.33
C PRO A 630 18.69 20.84 -21.51
N ASP A 631 18.47 22.00 -22.08
CA ASP A 631 17.78 22.19 -23.34
C ASP A 631 18.74 21.88 -24.51
N ASN A 632 18.87 20.60 -24.83
CA ASN A 632 19.62 20.17 -26.01
C ASN A 632 18.80 20.43 -27.28
N ALA A 633 19.48 20.63 -28.42
CA ALA A 633 18.81 20.65 -29.68
C ALA A 633 18.16 19.28 -29.96
N VAL A 634 16.89 19.28 -30.33
CA VAL A 634 16.19 18.06 -30.77
C VAL A 634 16.93 17.47 -31.96
N ALA A 635 17.17 16.17 -31.90
CA ALA A 635 18.02 15.48 -32.88
C ALA A 635 17.42 15.51 -34.29
N ASP A 636 18.24 15.85 -35.30
CA ASP A 636 17.96 15.56 -36.69
C ASP A 636 18.26 14.07 -36.98
N ARG A 637 17.19 13.31 -37.19
CA ARG A 637 17.26 11.86 -37.42
C ARG A 637 17.37 11.48 -38.87
N SER A 638 17.52 12.45 -39.79
CA SER A 638 17.61 12.17 -41.25
C SER A 638 18.69 11.17 -41.60
N ASN A 639 19.81 11.18 -40.85
CA ASN A 639 20.97 10.31 -41.01
C ASN A 639 21.00 9.11 -40.04
N PHE A 640 19.96 8.91 -39.22
CA PHE A 640 19.90 7.74 -38.35
C PHE A 640 19.45 6.51 -39.11
N ALA A 641 19.87 5.33 -38.67
CA ALA A 641 19.36 4.08 -39.18
C ALA A 641 17.85 3.94 -38.86
N ASP A 642 17.48 4.19 -37.62
CA ASP A 642 16.09 4.31 -37.21
C ASP A 642 15.66 5.81 -37.20
N LYS A 643 15.12 6.26 -38.33
CA LYS A 643 14.79 7.69 -38.56
C LYS A 643 13.55 8.17 -37.81
N ASP A 644 12.55 7.30 -37.63
CA ASP A 644 11.29 7.67 -36.98
C ASP A 644 11.47 7.78 -35.45
N PRO A 645 11.09 8.88 -34.81
CA PRO A 645 11.04 8.99 -33.36
C PRO A 645 10.28 7.87 -32.65
N LEU A 646 9.31 7.24 -33.32
CA LEU A 646 8.61 6.06 -32.76
C LEU A 646 9.53 4.86 -32.54
N ALA A 647 10.74 4.84 -33.09
CA ALA A 647 11.73 3.80 -32.78
C ALA A 647 12.02 3.71 -31.27
N ALA A 648 11.91 4.83 -30.52
CA ALA A 648 12.06 4.85 -29.08
C ALA A 648 11.04 3.94 -28.35
N ALA A 649 9.88 3.68 -28.95
CA ALA A 649 8.89 2.74 -28.39
C ALA A 649 9.40 1.28 -28.32
N LYS A 650 10.46 0.94 -29.04
CA LYS A 650 11.12 -0.38 -28.96
C LYS A 650 11.99 -0.53 -27.70
N GLY A 651 12.26 0.58 -26.98
CA GLY A 651 13.16 0.63 -25.82
C GLY A 651 14.64 0.76 -26.20
N LEU A 652 15.04 0.29 -27.36
CA LEU A 652 16.37 0.43 -27.95
C LEU A 652 16.22 0.62 -29.47
N TYR A 653 17.00 1.52 -30.05
CA TYR A 653 17.01 1.73 -31.51
C TYR A 653 18.42 2.09 -32.02
N VAL A 654 18.62 1.95 -33.34
CA VAL A 654 19.92 2.11 -33.97
C VAL A 654 20.08 3.54 -34.50
N ILE A 655 21.06 4.27 -33.96
CA ILE A 655 21.46 5.59 -34.47
C ILE A 655 22.31 5.42 -35.72
N ARG A 656 23.37 4.59 -35.65
CA ARG A 656 24.25 4.29 -36.78
C ARG A 656 24.51 2.78 -36.87
N ASP A 657 24.26 2.21 -38.00
CA ASP A 657 24.59 0.81 -38.31
C ASP A 657 26.01 0.69 -38.92
N PHE A 658 26.53 -0.52 -38.98
CA PHE A 658 27.79 -0.81 -39.66
C PHE A 658 27.71 -0.50 -41.14
N ALA A 659 28.73 0.19 -41.66
CA ALA A 659 28.85 0.41 -43.11
C ALA A 659 29.14 -0.90 -43.84
N PRO A 660 28.38 -1.23 -44.92
CA PRO A 660 28.61 -2.45 -45.69
C PRO A 660 30.03 -2.53 -46.23
N GLY A 661 30.63 -3.73 -46.14
CA GLY A 661 31.96 -3.99 -46.70
C GLY A 661 33.13 -3.45 -45.87
N LYS A 662 32.89 -2.80 -44.75
CA LYS A 662 33.96 -2.33 -43.84
C LYS A 662 34.10 -3.29 -42.64
N PRO A 663 35.31 -3.38 -42.02
CA PRO A 663 35.50 -4.12 -40.79
C PRO A 663 34.56 -3.60 -39.68
N LYS A 664 34.00 -4.51 -38.90
CA LYS A 664 33.20 -4.15 -37.69
C LYS A 664 34.11 -4.05 -36.49
N HIS A 665 34.23 -2.86 -35.91
CA HIS A 665 35.11 -2.61 -34.76
C HIS A 665 34.41 -2.83 -33.42
N GLY A 666 33.11 -2.60 -33.36
CA GLY A 666 32.35 -2.81 -32.13
C GLY A 666 31.00 -2.11 -32.11
N THR A 667 30.21 -2.41 -31.12
CA THR A 667 28.90 -1.76 -30.87
C THR A 667 28.97 -0.95 -29.59
N VAL A 668 28.54 0.31 -29.66
CA VAL A 668 28.40 1.19 -28.46
C VAL A 668 26.93 1.34 -28.14
N ILE A 669 26.57 1.02 -26.89
CA ILE A 669 25.23 1.28 -26.34
C ILE A 669 25.32 2.53 -25.48
N ALA A 670 24.58 3.57 -25.81
CA ALA A 670 24.51 4.82 -25.06
C ALA A 670 23.15 4.94 -24.34
N GLN A 671 23.15 5.53 -23.18
CA GLN A 671 21.98 5.76 -22.35
C GLN A 671 22.03 7.15 -21.74
N GLY A 672 20.89 7.84 -21.70
CA GLY A 672 20.75 9.19 -21.13
C GLY A 672 21.27 10.31 -22.04
N ALA A 673 20.90 11.54 -21.70
CA ALA A 673 21.09 12.69 -22.58
C ALA A 673 22.56 13.02 -22.84
N SER A 674 23.36 13.23 -21.81
CA SER A 674 24.76 13.70 -21.96
C SER A 674 25.62 12.70 -22.73
N SER A 675 25.50 11.41 -22.42
CA SER A 675 26.27 10.34 -23.08
C SER A 675 25.90 10.23 -24.54
N THR A 676 24.60 10.21 -24.86
CA THR A 676 24.12 9.99 -26.22
C THR A 676 24.33 11.22 -27.10
N VAL A 677 24.07 12.44 -26.58
CA VAL A 677 24.34 13.68 -27.32
C VAL A 677 25.83 13.79 -27.69
N ASN A 678 26.73 13.48 -26.75
CA ASN A 678 28.16 13.52 -27.01
C ASN A 678 28.58 12.45 -28.01
N LEU A 679 28.03 11.22 -27.91
CA LEU A 679 28.29 10.17 -28.88
C LEU A 679 27.86 10.59 -30.30
N VAL A 680 26.66 11.12 -30.46
CA VAL A 680 26.15 11.60 -31.74
C VAL A 680 27.04 12.68 -32.35
N LYS A 681 27.53 13.62 -31.53
CA LYS A 681 28.45 14.68 -31.95
C LYS A 681 29.80 14.16 -32.47
N ILE A 682 30.29 13.04 -31.95
CA ILE A 682 31.59 12.49 -32.37
C ILE A 682 31.49 11.47 -33.50
N LEU A 683 30.28 11.02 -33.88
CA LEU A 683 30.11 10.06 -34.97
C LEU A 683 30.84 10.42 -36.29
N PRO A 684 30.81 11.69 -36.77
CA PRO A 684 31.55 12.07 -37.97
C PRO A 684 33.08 11.91 -37.82
N ARG A 685 33.62 12.16 -36.60
CA ARG A 685 35.06 11.96 -36.33
C ARG A 685 35.45 10.49 -36.32
N LEU A 686 34.57 9.65 -35.74
CA LEU A 686 34.80 8.18 -35.75
C LEU A 686 34.80 7.66 -37.19
N GLU A 687 33.90 8.14 -38.02
CA GLU A 687 33.86 7.79 -39.43
C GLU A 687 35.12 8.23 -40.21
N GLN A 688 35.59 9.47 -39.99
CA GLN A 688 36.84 9.97 -40.53
C GLN A 688 38.06 9.14 -40.10
N ALA A 689 38.04 8.66 -38.85
CA ALA A 689 39.05 7.76 -38.30
C ALA A 689 38.94 6.30 -38.80
N GLY A 690 37.99 6.00 -39.68
CA GLY A 690 37.77 4.66 -40.21
C GLY A 690 37.14 3.69 -39.20
N ILE A 691 36.62 4.16 -38.08
CA ILE A 691 35.98 3.34 -37.05
C ILE A 691 34.54 3.05 -37.48
N ASN A 692 34.26 1.76 -37.67
CA ASN A 692 32.93 1.29 -38.08
C ASN A 692 32.29 0.42 -37.01
#